data_9c8ee67f1d8317dcd3dece5b5590a820
#
_entry.id   9c8ee67f1d8317dcd3dece5b5590a820
#
_cell.length_a   1.000
_cell.length_b   1.000
_cell.length_c   1.000
_cell.angle_alpha   90.00
_cell.angle_beta   90.00
_cell.angle_gamma   90.00
#
_symmetry.space_group_name_H-M   'P 1'
#
loop_
_entity.id
_entity.type
_entity.pdbx_description
1 polymer ?
#
loop_
_entity_poly.entity_id
_entity_poly.type
_entity_poly.pdbx_seq_one_letter_code
_entity_poly.pdbx_strand_id
1 'polypeptide(L)'
;MRRCAALLLVYALTIPSNFFGADDAPLSGYSPRSSQSERDWEAKFRAIPDPANLREYMKRMSARPHHVGSPYDKDNAEWILARFKEWGLEAHIETFNVLFPTPKVRLLEMIEPTKYTAKLEEPAIAADPTSNQKSEQLPTYNAYSPDGDVTAPLVFVNYGLPEDYEKLDRLGISVKGAIVIAKYYHSWRGVKPKVAAEHGAVGCLIYSEPQDDGYTRDEVFPQGPMRNPNGVQRGSVMDFASNSPGDPLTPGVGATADAKRLSVKEAKSISKIPVLPISYGDAQPLLAALKGPMAPNEWRGSLPIPYHVGPGPAKVHLKLEFNWDLKPVNDVIAKIPGSVEPDEWIIRGNHHDAWVNGAEDPVSGQAPLLEEARGLGTLLKQGWKPRRTIIYAAWDGEEPMLLGSTEWVETHAEELKQHAAVYINTDGNDRGLLSMGGSHSLEHFINGVARDIEDPETKMSAWQREHLSDIAQASADDRKELRERPDIRINALGSGTDFTGFLDHLGIATLDLGYGGEDEQGIYHSIYDDFYWYTHFSDYDFVYGRALSQTVGTTVMRLADAEVLPFQFTNQADTVHKYIGELQKLLKDKQEEVRERNQQLQEGVFKATFDPRRPTVAPAREEIPPHLDFAPLENAADALSRSAERYQKALGTKQAGLDQQGVETLHALNAKLIESERKLTNEDGLPRRTWYKHLLYAPGVYSGYGVKTVPGVREGIEQKNYAEANQEIVRVAKALEAESTLIDSAAQMLEQTSHP
;
A
#
# COMPACT_ATOMS: atom_id res chain seq x y z
N MET A 1 -7.73 68.30 -25.35
CA MET A 1 -8.07 68.68 -23.97
C MET A 1 -9.31 67.91 -23.54
N ARG A 2 -9.20 67.09 -22.62
CA ARG A 2 -10.06 66.60 -21.54
C ARG A 2 -9.65 65.16 -21.15
N ARG A 3 -8.93 65.07 -20.03
CA ARG A 3 -8.55 63.83 -19.35
C ARG A 3 -9.79 63.32 -18.63
N CYS A 4 -10.17 62.04 -18.85
CA CYS A 4 -11.06 61.31 -17.96
C CYS A 4 -10.18 60.35 -17.14
N ALA A 5 -10.09 60.61 -15.83
CA ALA A 5 -9.51 59.72 -14.85
C ALA A 5 -10.59 58.70 -14.49
N ALA A 6 -10.31 57.41 -14.70
CA ALA A 6 -11.11 56.31 -14.21
C ALA A 6 -10.61 55.90 -12.81
N LEU A 7 -11.40 56.16 -11.78
CA LEU A 7 -11.20 55.64 -10.44
C LEU A 7 -11.55 54.11 -10.45
N LEU A 8 -10.56 53.29 -10.26
CA LEU A 8 -10.76 51.89 -9.91
C LEU A 8 -11.05 51.80 -8.39
N LEU A 9 -12.33 51.59 -8.05
CA LEU A 9 -12.72 51.18 -6.69
C LEU A 9 -12.35 49.70 -6.51
N VAL A 10 -11.29 49.42 -5.76
CA VAL A 10 -10.97 48.09 -5.25
C VAL A 10 -11.91 47.83 -4.06
N TYR A 11 -12.96 47.06 -4.28
CA TYR A 11 -13.72 46.48 -3.19
C TYR A 11 -12.88 45.36 -2.55
N ALA A 12 -12.22 45.66 -1.45
CA ALA A 12 -11.69 44.65 -0.56
C ALA A 12 -12.89 43.97 0.12
N LEU A 13 -13.28 42.80 -0.36
CA LEU A 13 -14.14 41.87 0.37
C LEU A 13 -13.33 41.39 1.58
N THR A 14 -13.49 42.02 2.70
CA THR A 14 -13.12 41.44 4.01
C THR A 14 -14.10 40.32 4.31
N ILE A 15 -13.73 39.10 3.94
CA ILE A 15 -14.33 37.88 4.50
C ILE A 15 -13.89 37.89 5.96
N PRO A 16 -14.79 37.84 6.95
CA PRO A 16 -14.39 37.67 8.32
C PRO A 16 -13.80 36.25 8.43
N SER A 17 -12.51 36.15 8.49
CA SER A 17 -11.78 34.95 8.88
C SER A 17 -12.03 34.73 10.39
N ASN A 18 -13.19 34.18 10.74
CA ASN A 18 -13.36 33.50 12.00
C ASN A 18 -12.68 32.12 11.91
N PHE A 19 -11.38 32.11 11.66
CA PHE A 19 -10.53 31.02 12.08
C PHE A 19 -10.32 31.19 13.58
N PHE A 20 -11.20 30.60 14.40
CA PHE A 20 -10.85 30.27 15.77
C PHE A 20 -9.58 29.41 15.68
N GLY A 21 -8.53 29.85 16.33
CA GLY A 21 -7.30 29.10 16.45
C GLY A 21 -7.60 27.72 17.02
N ALA A 22 -7.07 26.68 16.38
CA ALA A 22 -7.08 25.31 16.88
C ALA A 22 -6.29 25.17 18.21
N ASP A 23 -5.71 26.25 18.70
CA ASP A 23 -4.75 26.26 19.79
C ASP A 23 -5.33 26.07 21.21
N ASP A 24 -6.64 26.11 21.41
CA ASP A 24 -7.24 26.05 22.75
C ASP A 24 -7.96 24.72 23.08
N ALA A 25 -8.25 23.86 22.11
CA ALA A 25 -8.90 22.58 22.36
C ALA A 25 -7.89 21.52 22.82
N PRO A 26 -8.21 20.72 23.86
CA PRO A 26 -7.36 19.61 24.25
C PRO A 26 -7.19 18.60 23.12
N LEU A 27 -6.00 17.98 23.01
CA LEU A 27 -5.75 16.87 22.10
C LEU A 27 -6.67 15.69 22.41
N SER A 28 -7.03 14.92 21.37
CA SER A 28 -7.85 13.72 21.53
C SER A 28 -7.19 12.73 22.47
N GLY A 29 -7.90 12.26 23.49
CA GLY A 29 -7.38 11.33 24.49
C GLY A 29 -6.56 11.97 25.61
N TYR A 30 -6.43 13.30 25.65
CA TYR A 30 -5.71 14.05 26.65
C TYR A 30 -6.62 14.93 27.52
N SER A 31 -6.23 15.12 28.79
CA SER A 31 -6.75 16.21 29.61
C SER A 31 -6.21 17.57 29.11
N PRO A 32 -6.82 18.72 29.48
CA PRO A 32 -6.30 20.02 29.08
C PRO A 32 -4.86 20.25 29.56
N ARG A 33 -4.50 19.72 30.72
CA ARG A 33 -3.15 19.85 31.29
C ARG A 33 -2.10 19.01 30.58
N SER A 34 -2.41 17.73 30.35
CA SER A 34 -1.49 16.82 29.65
C SER A 34 -1.35 17.22 28.19
N SER A 35 -2.45 17.71 27.56
CA SER A 35 -2.44 18.25 26.21
C SER A 35 -1.44 19.39 26.02
N GLN A 36 -1.37 20.33 26.98
CA GLN A 36 -0.39 21.42 26.92
C GLN A 36 1.04 20.89 27.06
N SER A 37 1.28 19.96 27.99
CA SER A 37 2.58 19.32 28.16
C SER A 37 3.03 18.58 26.91
N GLU A 38 2.10 17.87 26.26
CA GLU A 38 2.37 17.17 25.01
C GLU A 38 2.75 18.13 23.89
N ARG A 39 1.96 19.19 23.66
CA ARG A 39 2.28 20.23 22.67
C ARG A 39 3.66 20.86 22.89
N ASP A 40 4.06 21.06 24.15
CA ASP A 40 5.38 21.60 24.50
C ASP A 40 6.52 20.62 24.12
N TRP A 41 6.31 19.31 24.28
CA TRP A 41 7.27 18.29 23.87
C TRP A 41 7.29 18.09 22.35
N GLU A 42 6.14 18.06 21.71
CA GLU A 42 6.03 18.02 20.26
C GLU A 42 6.72 19.22 19.59
N ALA A 43 6.55 20.42 20.12
CA ALA A 43 7.22 21.61 19.60
C ALA A 43 8.75 21.49 19.67
N LYS A 44 9.27 20.90 20.74
CA LYS A 44 10.71 20.60 20.85
C LYS A 44 11.13 19.52 19.86
N PHE A 45 10.32 18.46 19.71
CA PHE A 45 10.58 17.39 18.77
C PHE A 45 10.62 17.92 17.34
N ARG A 46 9.57 18.63 16.90
CA ARG A 46 9.47 19.16 15.51
C ARG A 46 10.60 20.12 15.12
N ALA A 47 11.31 20.68 16.09
CA ALA A 47 12.49 21.51 15.86
C ALA A 47 13.79 20.71 15.64
N ILE A 48 13.79 19.38 15.84
CA ILE A 48 15.01 18.54 15.79
C ILE A 48 15.28 17.97 14.38
N PRO A 49 14.29 17.48 13.60
CA PRO A 49 14.57 16.87 12.30
C PRO A 49 15.28 17.83 11.33
N ASP A 50 16.41 17.35 10.78
CA ASP A 50 17.32 18.16 9.96
C ASP A 50 17.47 17.54 8.55
N PRO A 51 17.12 18.27 7.48
CA PRO A 51 17.33 17.84 6.10
C PRO A 51 18.76 17.38 5.79
N ALA A 52 19.76 17.96 6.46
CA ALA A 52 21.16 17.57 6.24
C ALA A 52 21.43 16.14 6.72
N ASN A 53 20.85 15.71 7.83
CA ASN A 53 20.97 14.35 8.32
C ASN A 53 20.25 13.36 7.38
N LEU A 54 19.01 13.69 6.94
CA LEU A 54 18.25 12.90 6.00
C LEU A 54 19.03 12.65 4.72
N ARG A 55 19.64 13.69 4.16
CA ARG A 55 20.50 13.59 2.99
C ARG A 55 21.69 12.64 3.20
N GLU A 56 22.35 12.74 4.35
CA GLU A 56 23.50 11.85 4.65
C GLU A 56 23.07 10.41 4.91
N TYR A 57 21.90 10.19 5.55
CA TYR A 57 21.37 8.83 5.74
C TYR A 57 21.01 8.19 4.41
N MET A 58 20.25 8.88 3.55
CA MET A 58 19.92 8.38 2.21
C MET A 58 21.17 8.10 1.41
N LYS A 59 22.10 9.04 1.32
CA LYS A 59 23.36 8.86 0.60
C LYS A 59 24.16 7.65 1.09
N ARG A 60 24.15 7.38 2.41
CA ARG A 60 24.82 6.23 3.02
C ARG A 60 24.09 4.94 2.70
N MET A 61 22.78 4.89 2.86
CA MET A 61 22.03 3.64 2.73
C MET A 61 21.85 3.21 1.29
N SER A 62 21.65 4.15 0.35
CA SER A 62 21.50 3.88 -1.08
C SER A 62 22.82 3.89 -1.88
N ALA A 63 23.99 3.94 -1.20
CA ALA A 63 25.29 4.04 -1.88
C ALA A 63 25.64 2.81 -2.72
N ARG A 64 25.09 1.63 -2.41
CA ARG A 64 25.31 0.36 -3.10
C ARG A 64 24.01 -0.46 -3.10
N PRO A 65 23.88 -1.40 -4.06
CA PRO A 65 22.77 -2.35 -4.05
C PRO A 65 22.68 -3.12 -2.73
N HIS A 66 21.46 -3.16 -2.16
CA HIS A 66 21.21 -3.77 -0.83
C HIS A 66 19.96 -4.65 -0.81
N HIS A 67 19.90 -5.59 -1.77
CA HIS A 67 18.85 -6.59 -1.80
C HIS A 67 19.05 -7.64 -0.69
N VAL A 68 17.98 -8.35 -0.34
CA VAL A 68 17.97 -9.43 0.67
C VAL A 68 19.20 -10.33 0.57
N GLY A 69 19.87 -10.49 1.72
CA GLY A 69 21.06 -11.34 1.87
C GLY A 69 22.30 -10.83 1.15
N SER A 70 22.31 -9.60 0.62
CA SER A 70 23.51 -8.97 0.08
C SER A 70 24.43 -8.48 1.22
N PRO A 71 25.74 -8.36 0.97
CA PRO A 71 26.64 -7.83 2.00
C PRO A 71 26.32 -6.41 2.45
N TYR A 72 25.79 -5.57 1.54
CA TYR A 72 25.50 -4.18 1.88
C TYR A 72 24.19 -4.02 2.60
N ASP A 73 23.22 -4.87 2.36
CA ASP A 73 22.01 -4.97 3.13
C ASP A 73 22.30 -5.27 4.61
N LYS A 74 23.08 -6.29 4.88
CA LYS A 74 23.57 -6.59 6.23
C LYS A 74 24.35 -5.41 6.84
N ASP A 75 25.21 -4.73 6.07
CA ASP A 75 25.96 -3.56 6.53
C ASP A 75 25.02 -2.39 6.87
N ASN A 76 23.91 -2.21 6.13
CA ASN A 76 22.85 -1.26 6.45
C ASN A 76 22.14 -1.63 7.76
N ALA A 77 21.73 -2.89 7.95
CA ALA A 77 21.13 -3.35 9.19
C ALA A 77 22.04 -3.12 10.41
N GLU A 78 23.33 -3.47 10.31
CA GLU A 78 24.32 -3.25 11.36
C GLU A 78 24.55 -1.75 11.64
N TRP A 79 24.53 -0.91 10.61
CA TRP A 79 24.64 0.53 10.76
C TRP A 79 23.40 1.14 11.43
N ILE A 80 22.20 0.75 11.04
CA ILE A 80 20.93 1.17 11.67
C ILE A 80 20.94 0.79 13.16
N LEU A 81 21.31 -0.45 13.49
CA LEU A 81 21.45 -0.93 14.86
C LEU A 81 22.40 -0.04 15.67
N ALA A 82 23.54 0.34 15.09
CA ALA A 82 24.51 1.20 15.75
C ALA A 82 23.95 2.59 16.01
N ARG A 83 23.17 3.15 15.07
CA ARG A 83 22.50 4.47 15.26
C ARG A 83 21.46 4.43 16.38
N PHE A 84 20.60 3.43 16.41
CA PHE A 84 19.61 3.30 17.49
C PHE A 84 20.28 3.23 18.86
N LYS A 85 21.35 2.43 19.00
CA LYS A 85 22.11 2.33 20.25
C LYS A 85 22.80 3.65 20.64
N GLU A 86 23.37 4.37 19.69
CA GLU A 86 24.01 5.69 19.92
C GLU A 86 22.98 6.71 20.46
N TRP A 87 21.74 6.65 19.99
CA TRP A 87 20.67 7.54 20.44
C TRP A 87 20.05 7.12 21.77
N GLY A 88 20.45 5.95 22.29
CA GLY A 88 20.05 5.47 23.62
C GLY A 88 18.85 4.55 23.64
N LEU A 89 18.48 3.98 22.47
CA LEU A 89 17.43 2.99 22.36
C LEU A 89 17.98 1.58 22.64
N GLU A 90 17.17 0.72 23.23
CA GLU A 90 17.47 -0.70 23.38
C GLU A 90 17.24 -1.42 22.03
N ALA A 91 18.31 -1.82 21.35
CA ALA A 91 18.18 -2.34 20.00
C ALA A 91 18.95 -3.65 19.75
N HIS A 92 18.39 -4.50 18.89
CA HIS A 92 18.97 -5.75 18.42
C HIS A 92 18.56 -6.05 16.98
N ILE A 93 19.22 -7.04 16.36
CA ILE A 93 18.80 -7.62 15.08
C ILE A 93 18.14 -8.97 15.37
N GLU A 94 16.97 -9.19 14.77
CA GLU A 94 16.31 -10.48 14.69
C GLU A 94 16.45 -11.02 13.26
N THR A 95 16.84 -12.28 13.12
CA THR A 95 17.17 -12.85 11.82
C THR A 95 16.29 -14.03 11.49
N PHE A 96 15.66 -13.99 10.30
CA PHE A 96 14.90 -15.11 9.74
C PHE A 96 15.62 -15.66 8.51
N ASN A 97 15.37 -16.92 8.16
CA ASN A 97 15.94 -17.56 6.97
C ASN A 97 14.83 -17.87 5.98
N VAL A 98 14.74 -17.08 4.94
CA VAL A 98 13.64 -17.08 3.98
C VAL A 98 14.09 -17.57 2.60
N LEU A 99 13.17 -18.13 1.83
CA LEU A 99 13.44 -18.45 0.43
C LEU A 99 13.51 -17.17 -0.41
N PHE A 100 14.69 -16.90 -0.97
CA PHE A 100 14.84 -15.77 -1.90
C PHE A 100 15.52 -16.25 -3.20
N PRO A 101 14.73 -16.52 -4.27
CA PRO A 101 15.28 -17.00 -5.54
C PRO A 101 16.01 -15.87 -6.27
N THR A 102 17.25 -16.14 -6.70
CA THR A 102 18.06 -15.24 -7.53
C THR A 102 18.27 -15.80 -8.93
N PRO A 103 18.31 -14.98 -9.99
CA PRO A 103 18.38 -15.47 -11.35
C PRO A 103 19.75 -16.08 -11.69
N LYS A 104 19.75 -17.25 -12.34
CA LYS A 104 20.92 -17.97 -12.84
C LYS A 104 21.02 -17.92 -14.35
N VAL A 105 19.90 -18.15 -15.05
CA VAL A 105 19.79 -18.05 -16.52
C VAL A 105 18.58 -17.20 -16.85
N ARG A 106 18.75 -16.24 -17.75
CA ARG A 106 17.68 -15.43 -18.34
C ARG A 106 17.94 -15.33 -19.84
N LEU A 107 17.04 -15.87 -20.65
CA LEU A 107 17.10 -15.79 -22.11
C LEU A 107 15.72 -15.52 -22.65
N LEU A 108 15.60 -14.55 -23.54
CA LEU A 108 14.41 -14.27 -24.31
C LEU A 108 14.82 -14.01 -25.75
N GLU A 109 14.31 -14.85 -26.68
CA GLU A 109 14.61 -14.76 -28.10
C GLU A 109 13.31 -14.83 -28.91
N MET A 110 13.12 -13.92 -29.84
CA MET A 110 12.17 -14.12 -30.93
C MET A 110 12.84 -14.92 -32.03
N ILE A 111 12.31 -16.09 -32.34
CA ILE A 111 12.86 -17.00 -33.35
C ILE A 111 12.16 -16.85 -34.72
N GLU A 112 10.94 -16.39 -34.74
CA GLU A 112 10.15 -16.08 -35.92
C GLU A 112 9.35 -14.79 -35.69
N PRO A 113 9.05 -13.95 -36.71
CA PRO A 113 9.44 -14.07 -38.15
C PRO A 113 10.89 -13.61 -38.39
N THR A 114 11.50 -12.91 -37.48
CA THR A 114 12.87 -12.41 -37.53
C THR A 114 13.59 -12.77 -36.23
N LYS A 115 14.88 -13.09 -36.30
CA LYS A 115 15.65 -13.37 -35.10
C LYS A 115 15.92 -12.07 -34.34
N TYR A 116 15.60 -12.08 -33.03
CA TYR A 116 15.88 -10.99 -32.12
C TYR A 116 16.17 -11.59 -30.74
N THR A 117 17.25 -11.20 -30.10
CA THR A 117 17.56 -11.56 -28.71
C THR A 117 17.40 -10.32 -27.86
N ALA A 118 16.58 -10.39 -26.84
CA ALA A 118 16.37 -9.31 -25.88
C ALA A 118 17.66 -9.00 -25.11
N LYS A 119 17.90 -7.71 -24.85
CA LYS A 119 19.12 -7.26 -24.17
C LYS A 119 19.12 -7.66 -22.71
N LEU A 120 17.97 -7.51 -22.05
CA LEU A 120 17.76 -7.78 -20.61
C LEU A 120 18.79 -7.06 -19.71
N GLU A 121 19.23 -5.89 -20.12
CA GLU A 121 20.24 -5.08 -19.44
C GLU A 121 19.80 -3.63 -19.34
N GLU A 122 20.09 -3.03 -18.22
CA GLU A 122 19.98 -1.60 -17.98
C GLU A 122 21.39 -1.00 -18.07
N PRO A 123 21.66 -0.09 -19.04
CA PRO A 123 22.98 0.50 -19.21
C PRO A 123 23.28 1.50 -18.08
N ALA A 124 24.53 1.54 -17.65
CA ALA A 124 25.01 2.59 -16.76
C ALA A 124 24.89 3.97 -17.43
N ILE A 125 24.57 4.98 -16.64
CA ILE A 125 24.43 6.37 -17.07
C ILE A 125 25.60 7.18 -16.53
N ALA A 126 26.28 7.93 -17.42
CA ALA A 126 27.51 8.61 -17.06
C ALA A 126 27.36 9.72 -15.99
N ALA A 127 26.15 10.30 -15.89
CA ALA A 127 25.82 11.30 -14.87
C ALA A 127 25.58 10.69 -13.49
N ASP A 128 25.23 9.41 -13.44
CA ASP A 128 24.93 8.66 -12.24
C ASP A 128 25.98 7.58 -11.96
N PRO A 129 26.88 7.81 -10.99
CA PRO A 129 27.98 6.88 -10.71
C PRO A 129 27.50 5.55 -10.08
N THR A 130 26.30 5.50 -9.46
CA THR A 130 25.80 4.30 -8.81
C THR A 130 25.20 3.32 -9.81
N SER A 131 24.71 3.77 -10.94
CA SER A 131 24.18 2.92 -12.02
C SER A 131 25.20 1.92 -12.61
N ASN A 132 26.49 2.08 -12.32
CA ASN A 132 27.56 1.20 -12.82
C ASN A 132 27.98 0.08 -11.85
N GLN A 133 27.25 -0.20 -10.79
CA GLN A 133 27.62 -1.20 -9.76
C GLN A 133 27.23 -2.63 -10.14
N LYS A 134 27.48 -3.05 -11.38
CA LYS A 134 27.02 -4.31 -11.98
C LYS A 134 27.42 -5.59 -11.23
N SER A 135 28.49 -5.57 -10.46
CA SER A 135 28.93 -6.75 -9.68
C SER A 135 28.03 -7.02 -8.46
N GLU A 136 27.27 -6.06 -8.00
CA GLU A 136 26.41 -6.14 -6.82
C GLU A 136 24.92 -6.05 -7.17
N GLN A 137 24.59 -5.49 -8.32
CA GLN A 137 23.23 -5.38 -8.81
C GLN A 137 22.65 -6.74 -9.17
N LEU A 138 21.46 -7.06 -8.66
CA LEU A 138 20.66 -8.15 -9.24
C LEU A 138 20.26 -7.78 -10.67
N PRO A 139 20.37 -8.69 -11.63
CA PRO A 139 19.88 -8.44 -12.98
C PRO A 139 18.35 -8.30 -12.99
N THR A 140 17.80 -7.86 -14.12
CA THR A 140 16.34 -7.70 -14.28
C THR A 140 15.65 -9.07 -14.27
N TYR A 141 14.73 -9.31 -13.32
CA TYR A 141 13.98 -10.56 -13.19
C TYR A 141 12.73 -10.37 -12.32
N ASN A 142 11.87 -11.38 -12.31
CA ASN A 142 10.80 -11.49 -11.33
C ASN A 142 11.09 -12.61 -10.33
N ALA A 143 11.20 -12.27 -9.04
CA ALA A 143 11.33 -13.26 -7.98
C ALA A 143 10.08 -14.15 -7.90
N TYR A 144 10.27 -15.40 -7.50
CA TYR A 144 9.25 -16.45 -7.44
C TYR A 144 8.61 -16.81 -8.79
N SER A 145 9.25 -16.44 -9.92
CA SER A 145 9.02 -17.09 -11.18
C SER A 145 9.66 -18.49 -11.12
N PRO A 146 8.97 -19.55 -11.59
CA PRO A 146 9.60 -20.88 -11.66
C PRO A 146 10.64 -20.94 -12.78
N ASP A 147 11.54 -21.94 -12.70
CA ASP A 147 12.35 -22.36 -13.81
C ASP A 147 11.47 -22.75 -15.01
N GLY A 148 11.95 -22.47 -16.24
CA GLY A 148 11.23 -22.86 -17.44
C GLY A 148 12.08 -22.73 -18.69
N ASP A 149 11.77 -23.57 -19.69
CA ASP A 149 12.40 -23.55 -21.02
C ASP A 149 11.28 -23.82 -22.03
N VAL A 150 10.68 -22.73 -22.57
CA VAL A 150 9.47 -22.79 -23.37
C VAL A 150 9.62 -22.02 -24.67
N THR A 151 9.11 -22.61 -25.74
CA THR A 151 9.04 -21.97 -27.07
C THR A 151 7.60 -21.99 -27.56
N ALA A 152 7.00 -20.81 -27.76
CA ALA A 152 5.57 -20.71 -28.07
C ALA A 152 5.24 -19.45 -28.87
N PRO A 153 4.06 -19.39 -29.54
CA PRO A 153 3.53 -18.17 -30.10
C PRO A 153 3.36 -17.09 -29.02
N LEU A 154 3.48 -15.81 -29.42
CA LEU A 154 3.30 -14.65 -28.55
C LEU A 154 1.90 -14.04 -28.71
N VAL A 155 1.24 -13.71 -27.61
CA VAL A 155 -0.07 -13.04 -27.58
C VAL A 155 -0.03 -11.85 -26.65
N PHE A 156 -0.49 -10.69 -27.13
CA PHE A 156 -0.62 -9.47 -26.32
C PHE A 156 -1.95 -9.47 -25.54
N VAL A 157 -1.87 -9.28 -24.24
CA VAL A 157 -3.01 -9.42 -23.32
C VAL A 157 -3.31 -8.14 -22.52
N ASN A 158 -2.96 -6.97 -23.07
CA ASN A 158 -3.13 -5.68 -22.39
C ASN A 158 -2.47 -5.66 -20.99
N TYR A 159 -3.24 -5.45 -19.91
CA TYR A 159 -2.76 -5.52 -18.54
C TYR A 159 -2.84 -6.93 -17.93
N GLY A 160 -3.39 -7.90 -18.66
CA GLY A 160 -3.49 -9.31 -18.22
C GLY A 160 -4.48 -9.55 -17.09
N LEU A 161 -5.54 -8.74 -17.02
CA LEU A 161 -6.62 -8.84 -16.04
C LEU A 161 -7.73 -9.80 -16.53
N PRO A 162 -8.60 -10.32 -15.65
CA PRO A 162 -9.70 -11.22 -16.07
C PRO A 162 -10.55 -10.66 -17.21
N GLU A 163 -10.89 -9.37 -17.18
CA GLU A 163 -11.67 -8.70 -18.24
C GLU A 163 -10.93 -8.62 -19.59
N ASP A 164 -9.59 -8.59 -19.57
CA ASP A 164 -8.79 -8.64 -20.79
C ASP A 164 -8.91 -10.02 -21.47
N TYR A 165 -8.94 -11.09 -20.68
CA TYR A 165 -9.14 -12.44 -21.21
C TYR A 165 -10.57 -12.68 -21.71
N GLU A 166 -11.59 -12.14 -21.03
CA GLU A 166 -12.97 -12.15 -21.57
C GLU A 166 -13.03 -11.45 -22.95
N LYS A 167 -12.29 -10.37 -23.12
CA LYS A 167 -12.20 -9.64 -24.37
C LYS A 167 -11.46 -10.43 -25.45
N LEU A 168 -10.40 -11.17 -25.09
CA LEU A 168 -9.70 -12.11 -25.99
C LEU A 168 -10.65 -13.20 -26.46
N ASP A 169 -11.43 -13.81 -25.60
CA ASP A 169 -12.43 -14.83 -25.94
C ASP A 169 -13.45 -14.27 -26.96
N ARG A 170 -13.88 -13.03 -26.78
CA ARG A 170 -14.76 -12.35 -27.73
C ARG A 170 -14.10 -12.06 -29.07
N LEU A 171 -12.77 -11.89 -29.12
CA LEU A 171 -11.99 -11.78 -30.36
C LEU A 171 -11.68 -13.14 -30.97
N GLY A 172 -12.06 -14.25 -30.34
CA GLY A 172 -11.76 -15.62 -30.75
C GLY A 172 -10.28 -15.97 -30.60
N ILE A 173 -9.55 -15.30 -29.68
CA ILE A 173 -8.14 -15.51 -29.44
C ILE A 173 -7.94 -16.32 -28.15
N SER A 174 -7.27 -17.46 -28.28
CA SER A 174 -6.87 -18.29 -27.13
C SER A 174 -5.40 -18.09 -26.81
N VAL A 175 -5.08 -18.02 -25.52
CA VAL A 175 -3.69 -17.98 -25.01
C VAL A 175 -3.18 -19.36 -24.62
N LYS A 176 -4.01 -20.41 -24.75
CA LYS A 176 -3.62 -21.77 -24.37
C LYS A 176 -2.39 -22.23 -25.16
N GLY A 177 -1.32 -22.57 -24.44
CA GLY A 177 -0.03 -22.97 -25.02
C GLY A 177 0.76 -21.82 -25.63
N ALA A 178 0.38 -20.55 -25.39
CA ALA A 178 1.12 -19.37 -25.81
C ALA A 178 1.95 -18.78 -24.66
N ILE A 179 2.96 -17.98 -24.99
CA ILE A 179 3.54 -17.00 -24.08
C ILE A 179 2.74 -15.72 -24.23
N VAL A 180 2.34 -15.10 -23.09
CA VAL A 180 1.66 -13.82 -23.11
C VAL A 180 2.64 -12.67 -22.87
N ILE A 181 2.33 -11.48 -23.42
CA ILE A 181 3.01 -10.23 -23.09
C ILE A 181 1.98 -9.24 -22.54
N ALA A 182 2.20 -8.76 -21.31
CA ALA A 182 1.32 -7.86 -20.59
C ALA A 182 2.04 -6.55 -20.22
N LYS A 183 1.28 -5.47 -20.05
CA LYS A 183 1.74 -4.23 -19.46
C LYS A 183 1.82 -4.35 -17.94
N TYR A 184 2.71 -3.60 -17.28
CA TYR A 184 2.62 -3.29 -15.86
C TYR A 184 1.36 -2.44 -15.56
N TYR A 185 1.13 -2.13 -14.29
CA TYR A 185 0.00 -1.33 -13.77
C TYR A 185 -1.39 -1.99 -13.84
N HIS A 186 -2.38 -1.31 -13.32
CA HIS A 186 -3.77 -1.72 -13.13
C HIS A 186 -4.01 -2.94 -12.22
N SER A 187 -2.96 -3.64 -11.80
CA SER A 187 -2.97 -4.69 -10.78
C SER A 187 -1.56 -4.99 -10.31
N TRP A 188 -1.44 -5.70 -9.22
CA TRP A 188 -0.20 -6.36 -8.82
C TRP A 188 0.39 -7.20 -9.96
N ARG A 189 1.72 -7.14 -10.11
CA ARG A 189 2.40 -7.84 -11.22
C ARG A 189 2.19 -9.35 -11.23
N GLY A 190 2.06 -9.99 -10.05
CA GLY A 190 1.79 -11.43 -9.92
C GLY A 190 0.40 -11.87 -10.40
N VAL A 191 -0.57 -10.96 -10.48
CA VAL A 191 -1.90 -11.25 -11.06
C VAL A 191 -1.78 -11.61 -12.54
N LYS A 192 -0.88 -11.00 -13.28
CA LYS A 192 -0.72 -11.21 -14.72
C LYS A 192 -0.34 -12.64 -15.08
N PRO A 193 0.71 -13.25 -14.52
CA PRO A 193 1.02 -14.67 -14.78
C PRO A 193 -0.01 -15.62 -14.15
N LYS A 194 -0.65 -15.26 -13.05
CA LYS A 194 -1.73 -16.04 -12.44
C LYS A 194 -2.88 -16.22 -13.42
N VAL A 195 -3.47 -15.12 -13.88
CA VAL A 195 -4.60 -15.16 -14.83
C VAL A 195 -4.18 -15.80 -16.16
N ALA A 196 -2.96 -15.53 -16.65
CA ALA A 196 -2.42 -16.20 -17.81
C ALA A 196 -2.38 -17.73 -17.67
N ALA A 197 -1.89 -18.23 -16.52
CA ALA A 197 -1.84 -19.66 -16.23
C ALA A 197 -3.24 -20.28 -16.09
N GLU A 198 -4.20 -19.58 -15.51
CA GLU A 198 -5.61 -20.00 -15.43
C GLU A 198 -6.23 -20.20 -16.82
N HIS A 199 -5.81 -19.40 -17.82
CA HIS A 199 -6.18 -19.51 -19.22
C HIS A 199 -5.27 -20.44 -20.07
N GLY A 200 -4.31 -21.13 -19.42
CA GLY A 200 -3.46 -22.14 -20.04
C GLY A 200 -2.26 -21.60 -20.83
N ALA A 201 -1.84 -20.36 -20.59
CA ALA A 201 -0.56 -19.85 -21.08
C ALA A 201 0.62 -20.60 -20.45
N VAL A 202 1.76 -20.63 -21.15
CA VAL A 202 2.96 -21.36 -20.73
C VAL A 202 4.14 -20.47 -20.34
N GLY A 203 3.96 -19.15 -20.43
CA GLY A 203 4.93 -18.14 -20.01
C GLY A 203 4.32 -16.75 -20.05
N CYS A 204 4.91 -15.80 -19.31
CA CYS A 204 4.45 -14.43 -19.23
C CYS A 204 5.63 -13.46 -19.32
N LEU A 205 5.53 -12.47 -20.20
CA LEU A 205 6.42 -11.32 -20.26
C LEU A 205 5.67 -10.10 -19.74
N ILE A 206 6.33 -9.26 -18.95
CA ILE A 206 5.71 -8.03 -18.43
C ILE A 206 6.62 -6.85 -18.79
N TYR A 207 6.04 -5.75 -19.31
CA TYR A 207 6.81 -4.56 -19.68
C TYR A 207 6.13 -3.28 -19.22
N SER A 208 6.93 -2.25 -18.92
CA SER A 208 6.44 -0.91 -18.65
C SER A 208 6.07 -0.23 -19.97
N GLU A 209 4.80 0.18 -20.11
CA GLU A 209 4.34 0.90 -21.30
C GLU A 209 4.70 2.38 -21.15
N PRO A 210 5.30 3.05 -22.17
CA PRO A 210 5.67 4.46 -22.06
C PRO A 210 4.52 5.43 -21.79
N GLN A 211 3.27 5.02 -22.03
CA GLN A 211 2.09 5.79 -21.66
C GLN A 211 1.91 5.88 -20.14
N ASP A 212 2.37 4.88 -19.40
CA ASP A 212 2.16 4.78 -17.97
C ASP A 212 3.32 5.42 -17.17
N ASP A 213 4.59 5.16 -17.55
CA ASP A 213 5.77 5.64 -16.83
C ASP A 213 6.95 6.08 -17.72
N GLY A 214 6.71 6.38 -19.01
CA GLY A 214 7.75 6.73 -19.97
C GLY A 214 7.57 8.13 -20.62
N TYR A 215 8.14 8.28 -21.81
CA TYR A 215 8.29 9.54 -22.54
C TYR A 215 7.00 10.30 -22.89
N THR A 216 5.84 9.74 -22.64
CA THR A 216 4.57 10.44 -22.81
C THR A 216 4.11 11.19 -21.56
N ARG A 217 4.76 10.93 -20.44
CA ARG A 217 4.51 11.61 -19.17
C ARG A 217 5.42 12.83 -19.03
N ASP A 218 6.73 12.61 -19.17
CA ASP A 218 7.77 13.66 -19.14
C ASP A 218 9.04 13.15 -19.83
N GLU A 219 10.12 13.93 -19.81
CA GLU A 219 11.43 13.54 -20.29
C GLU A 219 11.96 12.31 -19.55
N VAL A 220 12.64 11.43 -20.28
CA VAL A 220 13.17 10.20 -19.71
C VAL A 220 14.54 10.41 -19.05
N PHE A 221 14.81 9.62 -18.03
CA PHE A 221 16.08 9.63 -17.31
C PHE A 221 17.27 9.35 -18.27
N PRO A 222 18.38 10.13 -18.20
CA PRO A 222 18.73 11.09 -17.16
C PRO A 222 18.32 12.56 -17.40
N GLN A 223 17.62 12.91 -18.48
CA GLN A 223 17.18 14.27 -18.75
C GLN A 223 15.97 14.67 -17.90
N GLY A 224 15.10 13.74 -17.58
CA GLY A 224 13.93 13.88 -16.75
C GLY A 224 13.67 12.65 -15.88
N PRO A 225 12.55 12.61 -15.16
CA PRO A 225 12.29 11.59 -14.14
C PRO A 225 11.81 10.25 -14.68
N MET A 226 11.37 10.18 -15.96
CA MET A 226 10.62 9.04 -16.47
C MET A 226 11.53 7.90 -16.97
N ARG A 227 10.93 6.70 -17.07
CA ARG A 227 11.61 5.47 -17.50
C ARG A 227 12.16 5.59 -18.90
N ASN A 228 13.46 5.34 -19.05
CA ASN A 228 14.14 5.28 -20.35
C ASN A 228 13.87 3.92 -21.06
N PRO A 229 14.20 3.79 -22.38
CA PRO A 229 13.90 2.58 -23.15
C PRO A 229 14.51 1.28 -22.63
N ASN A 230 15.47 1.33 -21.74
CA ASN A 230 16.15 0.15 -21.20
C ASN A 230 15.80 -0.11 -19.73
N GLY A 231 15.15 0.81 -19.06
CA GLY A 231 14.72 0.66 -17.65
C GLY A 231 13.72 -0.49 -17.49
N VAL A 232 13.90 -1.31 -16.47
CA VAL A 232 13.07 -2.49 -16.21
C VAL A 232 12.60 -2.49 -14.77
N GLN A 233 11.29 -2.67 -14.58
CA GLN A 233 10.74 -2.89 -13.24
C GLN A 233 11.03 -4.35 -12.81
N ARG A 234 11.88 -4.55 -11.81
CA ARG A 234 12.02 -5.82 -11.09
C ARG A 234 10.77 -6.09 -10.26
N GLY A 235 10.78 -7.14 -9.50
CA GLY A 235 9.77 -7.37 -8.48
C GLY A 235 9.37 -8.83 -8.34
N SER A 236 8.67 -9.15 -7.27
CA SER A 236 8.08 -10.45 -7.02
C SER A 236 6.84 -10.68 -7.89
N VAL A 237 6.59 -11.93 -8.29
CA VAL A 237 5.32 -12.37 -8.91
C VAL A 237 4.61 -13.41 -8.06
N MET A 238 4.87 -13.40 -6.77
CA MET A 238 4.25 -14.30 -5.80
C MET A 238 2.72 -14.09 -5.76
N ASP A 239 1.93 -15.14 -5.77
CA ASP A 239 0.47 -15.07 -5.62
C ASP A 239 0.10 -14.95 -4.12
N PHE A 240 0.52 -13.84 -3.51
CA PHE A 240 0.29 -13.58 -2.10
C PHE A 240 -1.19 -13.33 -1.79
N ALA A 241 -1.91 -12.60 -2.64
CA ALA A 241 -3.31 -12.23 -2.41
C ALA A 241 -4.27 -13.44 -2.34
N SER A 242 -3.90 -14.58 -2.92
CA SER A 242 -4.64 -15.83 -2.82
C SER A 242 -4.12 -16.76 -1.71
N ASN A 243 -2.93 -16.47 -1.16
CA ASN A 243 -2.25 -17.31 -0.17
C ASN A 243 -1.86 -16.49 1.07
N SER A 244 -0.62 -16.05 1.14
CA SER A 244 -0.07 -15.17 2.19
C SER A 244 1.15 -14.44 1.64
N PRO A 245 1.52 -13.27 2.17
CA PRO A 245 2.89 -12.75 2.05
C PRO A 245 3.84 -13.60 2.91
N GLY A 246 5.10 -13.16 3.05
CA GLY A 246 6.13 -13.85 3.82
C GLY A 246 6.79 -15.00 3.07
N ASP A 247 7.54 -15.83 3.80
CA ASP A 247 8.27 -16.96 3.21
C ASP A 247 7.31 -18.02 2.64
N PRO A 248 7.36 -18.33 1.34
CA PRO A 248 6.49 -19.33 0.74
C PRO A 248 6.68 -20.74 1.31
N LEU A 249 7.77 -20.99 2.05
CA LEU A 249 8.05 -22.29 2.65
C LEU A 249 7.50 -22.44 4.10
N THR A 250 7.14 -21.33 4.73
CA THR A 250 6.63 -21.32 6.12
C THR A 250 5.31 -20.53 6.28
N PRO A 251 4.31 -20.70 5.37
CA PRO A 251 3.11 -19.88 5.41
C PRO A 251 2.37 -19.99 6.75
N GLY A 252 2.17 -18.86 7.44
CA GLY A 252 1.47 -18.79 8.73
C GLY A 252 2.31 -19.13 9.95
N VAL A 253 3.64 -19.28 9.80
CA VAL A 253 4.58 -19.53 10.89
C VAL A 253 5.93 -18.87 10.57
N GLY A 254 6.50 -18.15 11.52
CA GLY A 254 7.77 -17.47 11.31
C GLY A 254 8.91 -18.38 10.84
N ALA A 255 9.70 -17.92 9.87
CA ALA A 255 10.82 -18.65 9.25
C ALA A 255 12.07 -18.72 10.14
N THR A 256 11.89 -19.14 11.40
CA THR A 256 12.98 -19.34 12.36
C THR A 256 13.92 -20.49 11.93
N ALA A 257 15.07 -20.61 12.57
CA ALA A 257 16.06 -21.61 12.20
C ALA A 257 15.54 -23.06 12.31
N ASP A 258 14.60 -23.32 13.19
CA ASP A 258 13.96 -24.62 13.47
C ASP A 258 12.59 -24.80 12.82
N ALA A 259 12.12 -23.80 12.06
CA ALA A 259 10.82 -23.86 11.40
C ALA A 259 10.72 -25.04 10.42
N LYS A 260 9.57 -25.71 10.45
CA LYS A 260 9.26 -26.78 9.49
C LYS A 260 8.87 -26.16 8.15
N ARG A 261 9.68 -26.40 7.13
CA ARG A 261 9.50 -25.84 5.79
C ARG A 261 8.83 -26.79 4.82
N LEU A 262 7.98 -26.24 3.96
CA LEU A 262 7.50 -26.89 2.75
C LEU A 262 8.67 -27.06 1.75
N SER A 263 8.53 -27.98 0.81
CA SER A 263 9.38 -27.95 -0.39
C SER A 263 8.90 -26.86 -1.34
N VAL A 264 9.78 -26.35 -2.21
CA VAL A 264 9.46 -25.37 -3.26
C VAL A 264 8.27 -25.81 -4.14
N LYS A 265 8.12 -27.12 -4.37
CA LYS A 265 6.99 -27.68 -5.15
C LYS A 265 5.64 -27.63 -4.42
N GLU A 266 5.66 -27.60 -3.10
CA GLU A 266 4.45 -27.53 -2.28
C GLU A 266 4.02 -26.10 -2.02
N ALA A 267 4.91 -25.11 -2.20
CA ALA A 267 4.64 -23.69 -2.02
C ALA A 267 3.64 -23.18 -3.07
N LYS A 268 2.42 -22.86 -2.63
CA LYS A 268 1.30 -22.49 -3.52
C LYS A 268 1.41 -21.08 -4.07
N SER A 269 2.09 -20.20 -3.37
CA SER A 269 2.26 -18.79 -3.74
C SER A 269 3.30 -18.56 -4.85
N ILE A 270 4.15 -19.54 -5.16
CA ILE A 270 5.09 -19.47 -6.29
C ILE A 270 4.31 -19.52 -7.61
N SER A 271 4.66 -18.65 -8.58
CA SER A 271 4.02 -18.60 -9.90
C SER A 271 4.06 -19.96 -10.60
N LYS A 272 3.03 -20.27 -11.41
CA LYS A 272 2.90 -21.57 -12.09
C LYS A 272 3.57 -21.62 -13.45
N ILE A 273 3.90 -20.46 -14.04
CA ILE A 273 4.51 -20.34 -15.35
C ILE A 273 5.72 -19.39 -15.26
N PRO A 274 6.77 -19.57 -16.08
CA PRO A 274 7.92 -18.67 -16.09
C PRO A 274 7.51 -17.24 -16.46
N VAL A 275 8.06 -16.26 -15.72
CA VAL A 275 7.77 -14.83 -15.84
C VAL A 275 9.05 -14.04 -15.97
N LEU A 276 9.09 -13.10 -16.92
CA LEU A 276 10.25 -12.24 -17.12
C LEU A 276 9.81 -10.78 -17.35
N PRO A 277 10.33 -9.81 -16.57
CA PRO A 277 10.16 -8.41 -16.86
C PRO A 277 11.14 -7.99 -17.95
N ILE A 278 10.66 -7.15 -18.87
CA ILE A 278 11.47 -6.58 -19.95
C ILE A 278 11.26 -5.08 -20.09
N SER A 279 12.25 -4.41 -20.65
CA SER A 279 12.13 -3.00 -21.00
C SER A 279 11.15 -2.79 -22.17
N TYR A 280 10.61 -1.57 -22.31
CA TYR A 280 9.81 -1.29 -23.51
C TYR A 280 10.64 -1.28 -24.79
N GLY A 281 11.94 -1.05 -24.70
CA GLY A 281 12.86 -1.19 -25.82
C GLY A 281 12.99 -2.64 -26.30
N ASP A 282 12.97 -3.62 -25.40
CA ASP A 282 12.93 -5.06 -25.73
C ASP A 282 11.52 -5.53 -26.13
N ALA A 283 10.46 -4.93 -25.56
CA ALA A 283 9.08 -5.28 -25.90
C ALA A 283 8.67 -4.80 -27.30
N GLN A 284 9.15 -3.65 -27.73
CA GLN A 284 8.76 -3.05 -29.02
C GLN A 284 8.97 -3.96 -30.23
N PRO A 285 10.11 -4.61 -30.47
CA PRO A 285 10.29 -5.53 -31.60
C PRO A 285 9.40 -6.78 -31.50
N LEU A 286 9.10 -7.26 -30.29
CA LEU A 286 8.21 -8.40 -30.06
C LEU A 286 6.78 -8.05 -30.43
N LEU A 287 6.29 -6.91 -29.93
CA LEU A 287 4.93 -6.40 -30.21
C LEU A 287 4.76 -6.03 -31.69
N ALA A 288 5.77 -5.44 -32.32
CA ALA A 288 5.75 -5.11 -33.75
C ALA A 288 5.65 -6.34 -34.66
N ALA A 289 6.13 -7.51 -34.20
CA ALA A 289 6.05 -8.76 -34.93
C ALA A 289 4.65 -9.43 -34.85
N LEU A 290 3.80 -9.01 -33.92
CA LEU A 290 2.44 -9.53 -33.79
C LEU A 290 1.60 -9.18 -35.01
N LYS A 291 0.68 -10.09 -35.37
CA LYS A 291 -0.32 -9.93 -36.44
C LYS A 291 -1.69 -10.34 -35.88
N GLY A 292 -2.62 -10.68 -36.76
CA GLY A 292 -3.99 -10.99 -36.37
C GLY A 292 -4.83 -9.72 -36.13
N PRO A 293 -5.85 -9.75 -35.29
CA PRO A 293 -6.69 -8.60 -35.04
C PRO A 293 -5.91 -7.42 -34.50
N MET A 294 -6.31 -6.21 -34.91
CA MET A 294 -5.86 -5.00 -34.26
C MET A 294 -6.31 -5.00 -32.79
N ALA A 295 -5.42 -4.63 -31.91
CA ALA A 295 -5.79 -4.46 -30.51
C ALA A 295 -6.90 -3.40 -30.35
N PRO A 296 -7.84 -3.59 -29.41
CA PRO A 296 -8.83 -2.58 -29.06
C PRO A 296 -8.18 -1.21 -28.83
N ASN A 297 -8.89 -0.12 -29.09
CA ASN A 297 -8.29 1.21 -28.99
C ASN A 297 -7.74 1.50 -27.58
N GLU A 298 -8.47 1.07 -26.57
CA GLU A 298 -8.14 1.22 -25.16
C GLU A 298 -6.94 0.35 -24.69
N TRP A 299 -6.53 -0.62 -25.51
CA TRP A 299 -5.35 -1.45 -25.25
C TRP A 299 -4.06 -0.89 -25.85
N ARG A 300 -4.20 0.06 -26.77
CA ARG A 300 -3.03 0.64 -27.45
C ARG A 300 -2.28 1.53 -26.48
N GLY A 301 -0.98 1.42 -26.52
CA GLY A 301 -0.07 2.27 -25.80
C GLY A 301 0.59 3.31 -26.71
N SER A 302 1.73 3.82 -26.30
CA SER A 302 2.46 4.92 -26.94
C SER A 302 3.68 4.46 -27.75
N LEU A 303 3.97 3.16 -27.82
CA LEU A 303 5.03 2.69 -28.70
C LEU A 303 4.70 3.00 -30.15
N PRO A 304 5.68 3.40 -31.00
CA PRO A 304 5.45 3.79 -32.40
C PRO A 304 5.24 2.56 -33.32
N ILE A 305 4.26 1.73 -32.98
CA ILE A 305 3.92 0.48 -33.69
C ILE A 305 2.41 0.34 -33.85
N PRO A 306 1.91 -0.40 -34.84
CA PRO A 306 0.54 -0.88 -34.84
C PRO A 306 0.40 -2.01 -33.81
N TYR A 307 -0.48 -1.82 -32.83
CA TYR A 307 -0.75 -2.86 -31.82
C TYR A 307 -1.69 -3.93 -32.39
N HIS A 308 -1.21 -5.16 -32.43
CA HIS A 308 -1.96 -6.36 -32.77
C HIS A 308 -2.03 -7.29 -31.57
N VAL A 309 -3.12 -8.05 -31.46
CA VAL A 309 -3.30 -9.01 -30.37
C VAL A 309 -2.44 -10.26 -30.58
N GLY A 310 -2.24 -10.68 -31.84
CA GLY A 310 -1.57 -11.94 -32.15
C GLY A 310 -2.57 -13.10 -32.35
N PRO A 311 -2.08 -14.37 -32.33
CA PRO A 311 -0.67 -14.73 -32.25
C PRO A 311 0.18 -14.34 -33.47
N GLY A 312 -0.31 -14.42 -34.70
CA GLY A 312 0.50 -14.13 -35.90
C GLY A 312 1.80 -14.98 -35.98
N PRO A 313 2.83 -14.53 -36.72
CA PRO A 313 4.07 -15.29 -36.91
C PRO A 313 5.04 -15.20 -35.74
N ALA A 314 4.78 -14.33 -34.75
CA ALA A 314 5.68 -14.13 -33.65
C ALA A 314 5.78 -15.38 -32.76
N LYS A 315 6.96 -15.97 -32.67
CA LYS A 315 7.28 -17.11 -31.82
C LYS A 315 8.52 -16.81 -31.00
N VAL A 316 8.41 -16.99 -29.71
CA VAL A 316 9.47 -16.64 -28.76
C VAL A 316 9.93 -17.86 -27.95
N HIS A 317 11.19 -17.85 -27.58
CA HIS A 317 11.82 -18.79 -26.68
C HIS A 317 12.16 -18.07 -25.40
N LEU A 318 11.63 -18.54 -24.29
CA LEU A 318 11.89 -18.04 -22.93
C LEU A 318 12.54 -19.15 -22.12
N LYS A 319 13.75 -18.88 -21.59
CA LYS A 319 14.44 -19.78 -20.68
C LYS A 319 14.86 -19.07 -19.42
N LEU A 320 14.42 -19.60 -18.27
CA LEU A 320 14.73 -19.10 -16.94
C LEU A 320 15.24 -20.24 -16.06
N GLU A 321 16.29 -19.99 -15.29
CA GLU A 321 16.77 -20.84 -14.21
C GLU A 321 17.13 -19.97 -13.01
N PHE A 322 16.79 -20.43 -11.80
CA PHE A 322 17.02 -19.70 -10.55
C PHE A 322 17.86 -20.52 -9.56
N ASN A 323 18.55 -19.82 -8.67
CA ASN A 323 19.07 -20.37 -7.43
C ASN A 323 17.99 -20.26 -6.38
N TRP A 324 17.55 -21.39 -5.84
CA TRP A 324 16.49 -21.50 -4.85
C TRP A 324 17.09 -21.64 -3.44
N ASP A 325 17.82 -20.61 -3.00
CA ASP A 325 18.52 -20.62 -1.73
C ASP A 325 17.73 -19.92 -0.64
N LEU A 326 17.91 -20.36 0.61
CA LEU A 326 17.52 -19.58 1.77
C LEU A 326 18.52 -18.43 1.96
N LYS A 327 18.01 -17.26 2.30
CA LYS A 327 18.80 -16.06 2.62
C LYS A 327 18.37 -15.52 3.99
N PRO A 328 19.29 -14.92 4.75
CA PRO A 328 18.93 -14.22 5.96
C PRO A 328 18.23 -12.91 5.62
N VAL A 329 17.17 -12.58 6.33
CA VAL A 329 16.61 -11.24 6.52
C VAL A 329 16.91 -10.77 7.94
N ASN A 330 17.28 -9.50 8.12
CA ASN A 330 17.84 -8.97 9.36
C ASN A 330 17.02 -7.76 9.84
N ASP A 331 15.90 -8.01 10.49
CA ASP A 331 15.05 -6.95 11.05
C ASP A 331 15.74 -6.26 12.22
N VAL A 332 15.80 -4.94 12.18
CA VAL A 332 16.42 -4.16 13.26
C VAL A 332 15.33 -3.60 14.16
N ILE A 333 15.22 -4.14 15.35
CA ILE A 333 14.20 -3.77 16.34
C ILE A 333 14.82 -2.90 17.42
N ALA A 334 14.20 -1.74 17.68
CA ALA A 334 14.65 -0.83 18.75
C ALA A 334 13.49 -0.41 19.65
N LYS A 335 13.73 -0.34 20.96
CA LYS A 335 12.70 -0.12 21.97
C LYS A 335 13.02 1.08 22.85
N ILE A 336 12.00 1.90 23.12
CA ILE A 336 11.98 2.92 24.19
C ILE A 336 10.93 2.47 25.20
N PRO A 337 11.32 2.00 26.40
CA PRO A 337 10.37 1.49 27.39
C PRO A 337 9.39 2.55 27.89
N GLY A 338 8.13 2.21 27.99
CA GLY A 338 7.09 3.03 28.59
C GLY A 338 7.27 3.21 30.09
N SER A 339 6.93 4.38 30.60
CA SER A 339 7.09 4.73 32.00
C SER A 339 5.87 4.46 32.88
N VAL A 340 4.68 4.30 32.28
CA VAL A 340 3.39 4.08 32.96
C VAL A 340 2.70 2.81 32.48
N GLU A 341 2.62 2.62 31.15
CA GLU A 341 1.98 1.49 30.47
C GLU A 341 3.03 0.75 29.60
N PRO A 342 4.05 0.10 30.18
CA PRO A 342 5.14 -0.52 29.43
C PRO A 342 4.67 -1.70 28.56
N ASP A 343 3.52 -2.27 28.86
CA ASP A 343 2.93 -3.40 28.17
C ASP A 343 1.99 -2.98 27.02
N GLU A 344 1.77 -1.69 26.80
CA GLU A 344 1.06 -1.17 25.63
C GLU A 344 2.09 -0.63 24.62
N TRP A 345 2.07 -1.11 23.38
CA TRP A 345 3.10 -0.86 22.38
C TRP A 345 2.59 -0.01 21.23
N ILE A 346 3.33 1.03 20.90
CA ILE A 346 3.21 1.79 19.66
C ILE A 346 4.38 1.35 18.77
N ILE A 347 4.07 0.75 17.63
CA ILE A 347 5.07 0.17 16.73
C ILE A 347 5.16 1.04 15.49
N ARG A 348 6.38 1.39 15.09
CA ARG A 348 6.71 2.22 13.93
C ARG A 348 7.68 1.48 13.02
N GLY A 349 7.29 1.22 11.77
CA GLY A 349 8.09 0.44 10.84
C GLY A 349 8.28 1.12 9.47
N ASN A 350 9.40 0.77 8.82
CA ASN A 350 9.76 1.01 7.42
C ASN A 350 10.77 -0.05 7.02
N HIS A 351 10.80 -0.45 5.75
CA HIS A 351 11.83 -1.39 5.33
C HIS A 351 13.16 -0.72 4.95
N HIS A 352 14.21 -1.52 4.81
CA HIS A 352 15.55 -1.04 4.48
C HIS A 352 16.25 -1.84 3.39
N ASP A 353 15.67 -2.96 2.92
CA ASP A 353 16.12 -3.65 1.72
C ASP A 353 15.59 -2.97 0.46
N ALA A 354 16.20 -3.21 -0.68
CA ALA A 354 15.78 -2.66 -1.96
C ALA A 354 16.08 -3.62 -3.11
N TRP A 355 15.39 -3.50 -4.25
CA TRP A 355 15.76 -4.28 -5.43
C TRP A 355 17.15 -3.94 -5.95
N VAL A 356 17.56 -2.69 -5.84
CA VAL A 356 18.90 -2.22 -6.23
C VAL A 356 19.44 -1.22 -5.20
N ASN A 357 19.52 0.08 -5.53
CA ASN A 357 20.01 1.13 -4.63
C ASN A 357 18.93 1.75 -3.77
N GLY A 358 17.68 1.76 -4.20
CA GLY A 358 16.51 2.06 -3.39
C GLY A 358 16.51 3.42 -2.69
N ALA A 359 16.87 4.48 -3.40
CA ALA A 359 16.91 5.81 -2.79
C ALA A 359 15.50 6.35 -2.53
N GLU A 360 14.58 6.13 -3.47
CA GLU A 360 13.17 6.42 -3.31
C GLU A 360 12.52 5.30 -2.51
N ASP A 361 12.61 4.07 -2.98
CA ASP A 361 12.01 2.88 -2.43
C ASP A 361 13.08 1.93 -1.84
N PRO A 362 13.25 1.93 -0.46
CA PRO A 362 12.47 2.60 0.59
C PRO A 362 13.23 3.68 1.38
N VAL A 363 14.45 4.06 0.98
CA VAL A 363 15.33 4.85 1.85
C VAL A 363 14.77 6.24 2.12
N SER A 364 13.90 6.76 1.22
CA SER A 364 13.23 8.04 1.40
C SER A 364 12.27 8.06 2.62
N GLY A 365 11.70 6.92 3.01
CA GLY A 365 10.92 6.75 4.24
C GLY A 365 11.75 6.24 5.42
N GLN A 366 12.77 5.41 5.18
CA GLN A 366 13.65 4.88 6.23
C GLN A 366 14.54 5.97 6.86
N ALA A 367 15.02 6.92 6.07
CA ALA A 367 15.82 8.04 6.60
C ALA A 367 15.00 8.93 7.57
N PRO A 368 13.74 9.32 7.28
CA PRO A 368 12.84 9.94 8.24
C PRO A 368 12.63 9.14 9.53
N LEU A 369 12.45 7.81 9.46
CA LEU A 369 12.34 6.96 10.67
C LEU A 369 13.57 7.06 11.55
N LEU A 370 14.76 7.06 10.96
CA LEU A 370 16.01 7.24 11.72
C LEU A 370 16.09 8.62 12.37
N GLU A 371 15.67 9.67 11.67
CA GLU A 371 15.66 11.03 12.19
C GLU A 371 14.63 11.21 13.30
N GLU A 372 13.47 10.54 13.22
CA GLU A 372 12.48 10.44 14.31
C GLU A 372 13.12 9.83 15.57
N ALA A 373 13.73 8.64 15.43
CA ALA A 373 14.36 7.93 16.53
C ALA A 373 15.49 8.75 17.17
N ARG A 374 16.28 9.49 16.36
CA ARG A 374 17.27 10.45 16.85
C ARG A 374 16.62 11.58 17.63
N GLY A 375 15.52 12.10 17.14
CA GLY A 375 14.72 13.15 17.79
C GLY A 375 14.23 12.71 19.16
N LEU A 376 13.58 11.54 19.25
CA LEU A 376 13.08 10.99 20.52
C LEU A 376 14.23 10.66 21.47
N GLY A 377 15.34 10.09 20.99
CA GLY A 377 16.56 9.88 21.79
C GLY A 377 17.13 11.19 22.37
N THR A 378 16.97 12.30 21.64
CA THR A 378 17.34 13.63 22.14
C THR A 378 16.38 14.11 23.23
N LEU A 379 15.08 13.91 23.09
CA LEU A 379 14.09 14.26 24.11
C LEU A 379 14.24 13.42 25.37
N LEU A 380 14.56 12.13 25.26
CA LEU A 380 14.87 11.26 26.40
C LEU A 380 16.01 11.86 27.28
N LYS A 381 17.06 12.34 26.62
CA LYS A 381 18.20 13.03 27.32
C LYS A 381 17.78 14.36 27.99
N GLN A 382 16.68 14.97 27.52
CA GLN A 382 16.09 16.19 28.11
C GLN A 382 15.05 15.89 29.19
N GLY A 383 14.75 14.60 29.45
CA GLY A 383 13.85 14.17 30.52
C GLY A 383 12.45 13.80 30.09
N TRP A 384 12.12 13.84 28.80
CA TRP A 384 10.89 13.24 28.26
C TRP A 384 10.89 11.73 28.50
N LYS A 385 9.75 11.17 28.81
CA LYS A 385 9.55 9.73 28.98
C LYS A 385 8.19 9.36 28.42
N PRO A 386 8.11 8.47 27.44
CA PRO A 386 6.82 8.06 26.91
C PRO A 386 6.02 7.30 27.98
N ARG A 387 4.70 7.44 27.95
CA ARG A 387 3.79 6.68 28.80
C ARG A 387 3.79 5.21 28.40
N ARG A 388 3.69 4.93 27.08
CA ARG A 388 3.69 3.60 26.45
C ARG A 388 5.06 3.27 25.87
N THR A 389 5.31 1.99 25.67
CA THR A 389 6.50 1.53 24.97
C THR A 389 6.40 1.88 23.48
N ILE A 390 7.49 2.44 22.95
CA ILE A 390 7.65 2.69 21.50
C ILE A 390 8.62 1.65 20.94
N ILE A 391 8.25 1.02 19.83
CA ILE A 391 9.09 0.07 19.10
C ILE A 391 9.32 0.64 17.70
N TYR A 392 10.57 0.86 17.33
CA TYR A 392 11.00 1.13 15.97
C TYR A 392 11.45 -0.18 15.32
N ALA A 393 11.00 -0.42 14.10
CA ALA A 393 11.39 -1.57 13.30
C ALA A 393 11.88 -1.11 11.93
N ALA A 394 13.11 -1.48 11.58
CA ALA A 394 13.60 -1.38 10.22
C ALA A 394 13.56 -2.80 9.64
N TRP A 395 12.57 -3.03 8.77
CA TRP A 395 12.30 -4.35 8.20
C TRP A 395 13.25 -4.65 7.07
N ASP A 396 13.58 -5.94 6.91
CA ASP A 396 14.37 -6.45 5.80
C ASP A 396 13.49 -7.39 4.95
N GLY A 397 13.70 -7.40 3.64
CA GLY A 397 13.01 -8.32 2.74
C GLY A 397 11.54 -7.97 2.47
N GLU A 398 11.18 -6.71 2.49
CA GLU A 398 9.88 -6.25 2.03
C GLU A 398 9.68 -6.55 0.55
N GLU A 399 10.65 -6.17 -0.27
CA GLU A 399 10.64 -6.17 -1.72
C GLU A 399 10.31 -7.53 -2.36
N PRO A 400 10.81 -8.66 -1.85
CA PRO A 400 10.38 -9.96 -2.36
C PRO A 400 8.94 -10.34 -2.01
N MET A 401 8.36 -9.83 -0.97
CA MET A 401 6.98 -9.95 -0.51
C MET A 401 6.86 -9.95 1.02
N LEU A 402 7.22 -8.83 1.62
CA LEU A 402 7.02 -8.55 3.05
C LEU A 402 7.65 -9.63 3.96
N LEU A 403 8.86 -10.13 3.61
CA LEU A 403 9.41 -11.30 4.27
C LEU A 403 9.68 -11.04 5.76
N GLY A 404 10.49 -10.03 6.09
CA GLY A 404 10.88 -9.75 7.48
C GLY A 404 9.70 -9.41 8.37
N SER A 405 8.89 -8.43 7.98
CA SER A 405 7.75 -8.01 8.78
C SER A 405 6.71 -9.12 8.98
N THR A 406 6.45 -9.95 7.95
CA THR A 406 5.51 -11.08 8.07
C THR A 406 6.06 -12.14 9.02
N GLU A 407 7.34 -12.54 8.84
CA GLU A 407 7.96 -13.55 9.69
C GLU A 407 8.04 -13.10 11.16
N TRP A 408 8.29 -11.81 11.38
CA TRP A 408 8.28 -11.21 12.70
C TRP A 408 6.87 -11.21 13.32
N VAL A 409 5.86 -10.79 12.56
CA VAL A 409 4.45 -10.81 12.99
C VAL A 409 3.98 -12.22 13.33
N GLU A 410 4.29 -13.21 12.50
CA GLU A 410 3.91 -14.61 12.73
C GLU A 410 4.65 -15.22 13.94
N THR A 411 5.92 -14.86 14.15
CA THR A 411 6.71 -15.30 15.30
C THR A 411 6.19 -14.74 16.61
N HIS A 412 5.83 -13.44 16.62
CA HIS A 412 5.40 -12.69 17.80
C HIS A 412 3.87 -12.53 17.91
N ALA A 413 3.09 -13.30 17.14
CA ALA A 413 1.64 -13.11 17.02
C ALA A 413 0.89 -13.02 18.36
N GLU A 414 1.23 -13.90 19.32
CA GLU A 414 0.56 -13.93 20.63
C GLU A 414 0.94 -12.71 21.49
N GLU A 415 2.19 -12.26 21.42
CA GLU A 415 2.69 -11.09 22.14
C GLU A 415 2.08 -9.80 21.54
N LEU A 416 2.04 -9.71 20.21
CA LEU A 416 1.43 -8.60 19.49
C LEU A 416 -0.08 -8.46 19.75
N LYS A 417 -0.80 -9.57 19.81
CA LYS A 417 -2.22 -9.57 20.19
C LYS A 417 -2.46 -9.03 21.60
N GLN A 418 -1.51 -9.24 22.51
CA GLN A 418 -1.62 -8.76 23.88
C GLN A 418 -1.22 -7.30 24.06
N HIS A 419 -0.19 -6.84 23.34
CA HIS A 419 0.50 -5.60 23.65
C HIS A 419 0.41 -4.52 22.56
N ALA A 420 0.32 -4.89 21.27
CA ALA A 420 0.34 -3.91 20.19
C ALA A 420 -0.95 -3.09 20.14
N ALA A 421 -0.86 -1.80 20.35
CA ALA A 421 -1.98 -0.87 20.27
C ALA A 421 -2.18 -0.32 18.86
N VAL A 422 -1.11 0.15 18.22
CA VAL A 422 -1.13 0.73 16.87
C VAL A 422 0.19 0.40 16.16
N TYR A 423 0.10 0.07 14.88
CA TYR A 423 1.23 0.03 13.97
C TYR A 423 1.21 1.25 13.04
N ILE A 424 2.35 1.89 12.83
CA ILE A 424 2.50 3.04 11.95
C ILE A 424 3.54 2.69 10.90
N ASN A 425 3.12 2.69 9.65
CA ASN A 425 3.96 2.39 8.50
C ASN A 425 4.37 3.65 7.75
N THR A 426 5.52 3.60 7.16
CA THR A 426 5.92 4.38 5.98
C THR A 426 6.69 3.47 5.05
N ASP A 427 6.86 3.92 3.80
CA ASP A 427 7.62 3.22 2.77
C ASP A 427 8.42 4.26 1.99
N GLY A 428 8.12 4.51 0.71
CA GLY A 428 8.65 5.64 -0.03
C GLY A 428 8.10 6.99 0.44
N ASN A 429 8.84 8.06 0.21
CA ASN A 429 8.43 9.43 0.52
C ASN A 429 9.02 10.41 -0.48
N ASP A 430 8.15 11.14 -1.14
CA ASP A 430 8.47 12.05 -2.21
C ASP A 430 7.98 13.46 -1.93
N ARG A 431 8.06 14.30 -2.95
CA ARG A 431 7.53 15.65 -2.90
C ARG A 431 6.03 15.66 -3.16
N GLY A 432 5.26 16.39 -2.35
CA GLY A 432 3.85 16.64 -2.63
C GLY A 432 2.94 16.67 -1.41
N LEU A 433 1.80 16.01 -1.53
CA LEU A 433 0.70 16.02 -0.58
C LEU A 433 0.85 14.91 0.47
N LEU A 434 0.31 15.13 1.66
CA LEU A 434 0.28 14.11 2.71
C LEU A 434 -0.77 13.04 2.38
N SER A 435 -0.32 11.84 2.06
CA SER A 435 -1.17 10.66 1.96
C SER A 435 -1.40 10.06 3.34
N MET A 436 -2.65 9.72 3.64
CA MET A 436 -3.05 9.07 4.88
C MET A 436 -3.92 7.86 4.58
N GLY A 437 -3.49 6.69 5.03
CA GLY A 437 -4.26 5.44 4.96
C GLY A 437 -4.31 4.75 6.31
N GLY A 438 -5.29 3.85 6.52
CA GLY A 438 -5.32 3.04 7.73
C GLY A 438 -6.70 2.71 8.28
N SER A 439 -6.70 2.33 9.54
CA SER A 439 -7.90 2.06 10.33
C SER A 439 -8.72 3.33 10.55
N HIS A 440 -9.98 3.34 10.12
CA HIS A 440 -10.83 4.53 10.21
C HIS A 440 -11.16 4.95 11.66
N SER A 441 -10.91 4.07 12.63
CA SER A 441 -10.93 4.42 14.05
C SER A 441 -9.84 5.43 14.47
N LEU A 442 -8.78 5.56 13.65
CA LEU A 442 -7.69 6.54 13.81
C LEU A 442 -7.84 7.77 12.89
N GLU A 443 -8.87 7.85 12.06
CA GLU A 443 -9.05 8.92 11.07
C GLU A 443 -9.08 10.32 11.69
N HIS A 444 -9.89 10.53 12.74
CA HIS A 444 -9.94 11.81 13.43
C HIS A 444 -8.59 12.19 14.05
N PHE A 445 -7.91 11.22 14.63
CA PHE A 445 -6.61 11.39 15.26
C PHE A 445 -5.54 11.88 14.27
N ILE A 446 -5.39 11.20 13.13
CA ILE A 446 -4.36 11.57 12.14
C ILE A 446 -4.68 12.89 11.44
N ASN A 447 -5.95 13.19 11.19
CA ASN A 447 -6.39 14.50 10.74
C ASN A 447 -5.98 15.61 11.71
N GLY A 448 -6.07 15.34 13.03
CA GLY A 448 -5.61 16.25 14.08
C GLY A 448 -4.10 16.50 14.01
N VAL A 449 -3.29 15.46 13.78
CA VAL A 449 -1.84 15.61 13.55
C VAL A 449 -1.57 16.44 12.30
N ALA A 450 -2.21 16.10 11.18
CA ALA A 450 -2.01 16.78 9.90
C ALA A 450 -2.33 18.30 9.96
N ARG A 451 -3.25 18.72 10.84
CA ARG A 451 -3.55 20.15 11.08
C ARG A 451 -2.43 20.90 11.78
N ASP A 452 -1.60 20.21 12.58
CA ASP A 452 -0.51 20.80 13.36
C ASP A 452 0.85 20.76 12.63
N ILE A 453 0.93 20.11 11.46
CA ILE A 453 2.15 20.05 10.64
C ILE A 453 2.08 21.09 9.52
N GLU A 454 3.13 21.92 9.41
CA GLU A 454 3.27 22.90 8.33
C GLU A 454 3.78 22.20 7.05
N ASP A 455 3.05 22.38 5.95
CA ASP A 455 3.54 22.00 4.63
C ASP A 455 4.76 22.83 4.23
N PRO A 456 5.86 22.19 3.77
CA PRO A 456 7.13 22.89 3.55
C PRO A 456 7.07 23.96 2.46
N GLU A 457 6.19 23.87 1.48
CA GLU A 457 6.11 24.81 0.36
C GLU A 457 5.05 25.88 0.54
N THR A 458 3.82 25.46 0.84
CA THR A 458 2.67 26.38 0.88
C THR A 458 2.53 27.12 2.20
N LYS A 459 3.18 26.65 3.26
CA LYS A 459 3.06 27.17 4.63
C LYS A 459 1.64 27.04 5.22
N MET A 460 0.76 26.34 4.54
CA MET A 460 -0.51 25.87 5.11
C MET A 460 -0.24 24.69 6.02
N SER A 461 -1.27 24.22 6.77
CA SER A 461 -1.15 22.90 7.37
C SER A 461 -1.20 21.81 6.28
N ALA A 462 -0.51 20.68 6.51
CA ALA A 462 -0.58 19.54 5.61
C ALA A 462 -2.02 19.11 5.34
N TRP A 463 -2.87 19.10 6.37
CA TRP A 463 -4.31 18.88 6.24
C TRP A 463 -5.00 19.86 5.30
N GLN A 464 -4.71 21.15 5.44
CA GLN A 464 -5.36 22.18 4.62
C GLN A 464 -4.96 22.07 3.14
N ARG A 465 -3.69 21.77 2.87
CA ARG A 465 -3.19 21.58 1.51
C ARG A 465 -3.86 20.38 0.85
N GLU A 466 -3.89 19.22 1.54
CA GLU A 466 -4.55 18.00 1.05
C GLU A 466 -6.04 18.24 0.80
N HIS A 467 -6.77 18.77 1.77
CA HIS A 467 -8.21 19.04 1.65
C HIS A 467 -8.55 19.95 0.47
N LEU A 468 -7.76 20.99 0.22
CA LEU A 468 -7.97 21.90 -0.92
C LEU A 468 -7.63 21.23 -2.26
N SER A 469 -6.63 20.35 -2.28
CA SER A 469 -6.28 19.53 -3.45
C SER A 469 -7.40 18.56 -3.79
N ASP A 470 -7.95 17.86 -2.80
CA ASP A 470 -9.10 16.97 -2.95
C ASP A 470 -10.30 17.70 -3.55
N ILE A 471 -10.64 18.88 -3.01
CA ILE A 471 -11.73 19.71 -3.56
C ILE A 471 -11.46 20.10 -5.01
N ALA A 472 -10.22 20.39 -5.39
CA ALA A 472 -9.88 20.78 -6.75
C ALA A 472 -10.08 19.63 -7.75
N GLN A 473 -9.77 18.41 -7.34
CA GLN A 473 -9.79 17.22 -8.20
C GLN A 473 -11.16 16.51 -8.21
N ALA A 474 -11.95 16.66 -7.15
CA ALA A 474 -13.21 15.94 -6.95
C ALA A 474 -14.30 16.29 -7.98
N SER A 475 -15.25 15.36 -8.18
CA SER A 475 -16.48 15.60 -8.91
C SER A 475 -17.37 16.64 -8.21
N ALA A 476 -18.38 17.17 -8.89
CA ALA A 476 -19.27 18.18 -8.30
C ALA A 476 -20.04 17.62 -7.06
N ASP A 477 -20.40 16.36 -7.09
CA ASP A 477 -21.13 15.71 -5.99
C ASP A 477 -20.20 15.45 -4.78
N ASP A 478 -18.98 14.94 -5.03
CA ASP A 478 -18.00 14.67 -3.98
C ASP A 478 -17.50 15.95 -3.29
N ARG A 479 -17.42 17.07 -4.01
CA ARG A 479 -17.04 18.38 -3.42
C ARG A 479 -17.97 18.82 -2.29
N LYS A 480 -19.22 18.41 -2.32
CA LYS A 480 -20.16 18.74 -1.23
C LYS A 480 -19.79 17.95 0.02
N GLU A 481 -19.59 16.64 -0.11
CA GLU A 481 -19.16 15.79 1.01
C GLU A 481 -17.87 16.30 1.62
N LEU A 482 -16.84 16.58 0.79
CA LEU A 482 -15.54 17.07 1.25
C LEU A 482 -15.65 18.38 2.07
N ARG A 483 -16.55 19.29 1.71
CA ARG A 483 -16.74 20.55 2.46
C ARG A 483 -17.56 20.40 3.74
N GLU A 484 -18.42 19.40 3.81
CA GLU A 484 -19.29 19.15 4.96
C GLU A 484 -18.61 18.28 6.04
N ARG A 485 -17.66 17.41 5.66
CA ARG A 485 -16.90 16.59 6.62
C ARG A 485 -15.84 17.42 7.34
N PRO A 486 -15.75 17.27 8.68
CA PRO A 486 -14.68 17.93 9.45
C PRO A 486 -13.31 17.30 9.20
N ASP A 487 -13.23 16.02 8.89
CA ASP A 487 -12.01 15.25 8.65
C ASP A 487 -11.94 14.75 7.21
N ILE A 488 -10.74 14.75 6.64
CA ILE A 488 -10.46 14.04 5.38
C ILE A 488 -10.64 12.55 5.65
N ARG A 489 -11.37 11.87 4.78
CA ARG A 489 -11.49 10.40 4.85
C ARG A 489 -10.15 9.79 4.44
N ILE A 490 -9.55 9.03 5.32
CA ILE A 490 -8.31 8.33 5.01
C ILE A 490 -8.55 7.13 4.08
N ASN A 491 -7.50 6.69 3.37
CA ASN A 491 -7.60 5.56 2.45
C ASN A 491 -7.69 4.23 3.22
N ALA A 492 -8.54 3.32 2.73
CA ALA A 492 -8.50 1.94 3.18
C ALA A 492 -7.22 1.25 2.67
N LEU A 493 -6.63 0.38 3.47
CA LEU A 493 -5.41 -0.35 3.14
C LEU A 493 -5.72 -1.76 2.63
N GLY A 494 -5.04 -2.15 1.55
CA GLY A 494 -5.08 -3.52 1.02
C GLY A 494 -3.83 -4.28 1.42
N SER A 495 -2.77 -4.11 0.62
CA SER A 495 -1.43 -4.62 0.89
C SER A 495 -0.44 -3.78 0.07
N GLY A 496 0.83 -4.14 0.10
CA GLY A 496 1.86 -3.50 -0.72
C GLY A 496 3.04 -3.03 0.08
N THR A 497 2.93 -3.04 1.42
CA THR A 497 4.04 -2.77 2.33
C THR A 497 3.79 -3.42 3.70
N ASP A 498 4.68 -3.24 4.64
CA ASP A 498 4.85 -3.99 5.90
C ASP A 498 3.67 -3.93 6.89
N PHE A 499 2.68 -3.06 6.68
CA PHE A 499 1.48 -3.03 7.51
C PHE A 499 0.60 -4.28 7.39
N THR A 500 0.74 -5.05 6.30
CA THR A 500 -0.17 -6.12 5.90
C THR A 500 -0.33 -7.19 6.98
N GLY A 501 0.76 -7.63 7.60
CA GLY A 501 0.71 -8.62 8.68
C GLY A 501 0.01 -8.11 9.94
N PHE A 502 0.20 -6.85 10.27
CA PHE A 502 -0.39 -6.21 11.44
C PHE A 502 -1.90 -6.02 11.28
N LEU A 503 -2.34 -5.43 10.18
CA LEU A 503 -3.76 -5.12 9.92
C LEU A 503 -4.53 -6.36 9.48
N ASP A 504 -4.13 -6.97 8.37
CA ASP A 504 -4.94 -7.98 7.68
C ASP A 504 -4.92 -9.35 8.38
N HIS A 505 -3.83 -9.67 9.10
CA HIS A 505 -3.69 -10.95 9.80
C HIS A 505 -4.02 -10.86 11.29
N LEU A 506 -3.50 -9.86 12.00
CA LEU A 506 -3.69 -9.74 13.45
C LEU A 506 -4.78 -8.76 13.88
N GLY A 507 -5.29 -7.90 12.99
CA GLY A 507 -6.29 -6.88 13.33
C GLY A 507 -5.73 -5.82 14.29
N ILE A 508 -4.50 -5.42 14.10
CA ILE A 508 -3.90 -4.32 14.84
C ILE A 508 -4.20 -3.03 14.09
N ALA A 509 -4.76 -2.04 14.79
CA ALA A 509 -5.07 -0.74 14.20
C ALA A 509 -3.81 -0.13 13.58
N THR A 510 -3.91 0.35 12.34
CA THR A 510 -2.74 0.70 11.53
C THR A 510 -2.92 2.05 10.86
N LEU A 511 -1.82 2.79 10.71
CA LEU A 511 -1.70 3.95 9.83
C LEU A 511 -0.57 3.72 8.84
N ASP A 512 -0.76 4.17 7.59
CA ASP A 512 0.25 4.22 6.53
C ASP A 512 0.34 5.66 6.02
N LEU A 513 1.53 6.27 6.10
CA LEU A 513 1.75 7.70 5.93
C LEU A 513 2.91 7.97 4.99
N GLY A 514 2.77 8.96 4.11
CA GLY A 514 3.83 9.41 3.21
C GLY A 514 3.47 10.72 2.54
N TYR A 515 4.44 11.40 1.97
CA TYR A 515 4.21 12.53 1.07
C TYR A 515 4.49 12.10 -0.37
N GLY A 516 3.78 12.69 -1.33
CA GLY A 516 3.98 12.39 -2.74
C GLY A 516 2.98 13.05 -3.68
N GLY A 517 3.05 12.69 -4.97
CA GLY A 517 2.07 13.06 -5.99
C GLY A 517 2.37 14.34 -6.77
N GLU A 518 3.48 15.02 -6.53
CA GLU A 518 3.94 16.17 -7.32
C GLU A 518 5.12 15.87 -8.23
N ASP A 519 5.84 14.80 -7.98
CA ASP A 519 6.89 14.30 -8.84
C ASP A 519 6.41 13.10 -9.67
N GLU A 520 6.89 13.05 -10.91
CA GLU A 520 6.61 11.92 -11.79
C GLU A 520 7.69 10.85 -11.55
N GLN A 521 7.26 9.60 -11.38
CA GLN A 521 8.15 8.48 -11.09
C GLN A 521 8.17 7.48 -12.24
N GLY A 522 9.31 7.34 -12.88
CA GLY A 522 9.51 6.34 -13.93
C GLY A 522 10.66 5.37 -13.64
N ILE A 523 11.25 5.44 -12.45
CA ILE A 523 12.46 4.66 -12.12
C ILE A 523 12.20 3.45 -11.21
N TYR A 524 10.98 3.31 -10.71
CA TYR A 524 10.56 2.30 -9.75
C TYR A 524 11.13 0.91 -10.05
N HIS A 525 11.83 0.32 -9.09
CA HIS A 525 12.49 -0.99 -9.16
C HIS A 525 13.52 -1.15 -10.28
N SER A 526 14.08 -0.06 -10.81
CA SER A 526 15.18 -0.09 -11.78
C SER A 526 16.52 0.22 -11.12
N ILE A 527 17.64 0.08 -11.86
CA ILE A 527 18.95 0.52 -11.35
C ILE A 527 19.07 2.03 -11.20
N TYR A 528 18.05 2.76 -11.66
CA TYR A 528 18.02 4.23 -11.66
C TYR A 528 17.28 4.79 -10.45
N ASP A 529 16.70 3.95 -9.59
CA ASP A 529 16.26 4.35 -8.24
C ASP A 529 17.50 4.52 -7.36
N ASP A 530 18.06 5.71 -7.38
CA ASP A 530 19.30 6.04 -6.70
C ASP A 530 19.35 7.49 -6.19
N PHE A 531 20.37 7.79 -5.41
CA PHE A 531 20.56 9.11 -4.81
C PHE A 531 20.64 10.25 -5.84
N TYR A 532 21.17 9.96 -7.05
CA TYR A 532 21.23 10.97 -8.11
C TYR A 532 19.84 11.33 -8.59
N TRP A 533 19.02 10.33 -8.93
CA TRP A 533 17.64 10.58 -9.37
C TRP A 533 16.84 11.34 -8.30
N TYR A 534 16.83 10.84 -7.06
CA TYR A 534 16.04 11.42 -5.96
C TYR A 534 16.38 12.89 -5.72
N THR A 535 17.68 13.23 -5.72
CA THR A 535 18.15 14.59 -5.47
C THR A 535 18.04 15.54 -6.68
N HIS A 536 17.57 15.05 -7.83
CA HIS A 536 17.37 15.87 -9.02
C HIS A 536 15.90 16.03 -9.40
N PHE A 537 15.07 15.03 -9.09
CA PHE A 537 13.71 14.96 -9.60
C PHE A 537 12.62 14.78 -8.52
N SER A 538 12.99 14.54 -7.26
CA SER A 538 12.06 14.40 -6.15
C SER A 538 12.34 15.43 -5.03
N ASP A 539 12.47 15.02 -3.77
CA ASP A 539 12.71 15.91 -2.62
C ASP A 539 14.21 16.32 -2.53
N TYR A 540 14.66 17.13 -3.48
CA TYR A 540 16.08 17.51 -3.67
C TYR A 540 16.72 18.20 -2.46
N ASP A 541 15.94 18.86 -1.62
CA ASP A 541 16.38 19.57 -0.40
C ASP A 541 15.94 18.90 0.90
N PHE A 542 15.29 17.75 0.81
CA PHE A 542 14.87 16.92 1.95
C PHE A 542 13.88 17.59 2.91
N VAL A 543 13.12 18.56 2.43
CA VAL A 543 12.11 19.25 3.25
C VAL A 543 10.87 18.39 3.47
N TYR A 544 10.50 17.53 2.53
CA TYR A 544 9.41 16.57 2.68
C TYR A 544 9.81 15.37 3.54
N GLY A 545 11.06 14.90 3.45
CA GLY A 545 11.60 13.93 4.41
C GLY A 545 11.57 14.47 5.84
N ARG A 546 11.90 15.76 6.04
CA ARG A 546 11.71 16.42 7.34
C ARG A 546 10.25 16.50 7.75
N ALA A 547 9.34 16.86 6.84
CA ALA A 547 7.91 16.93 7.11
C ALA A 547 7.36 15.55 7.51
N LEU A 548 7.81 14.47 6.85
CA LEU A 548 7.45 13.11 7.24
C LEU A 548 7.93 12.78 8.66
N SER A 549 9.20 13.07 8.98
CA SER A 549 9.71 12.88 10.34
C SER A 549 8.89 13.65 11.38
N GLN A 550 8.48 14.88 11.06
CA GLN A 550 7.65 15.70 11.96
C GLN A 550 6.25 15.12 12.11
N THR A 551 5.63 14.68 11.02
CA THR A 551 4.28 14.09 11.01
C THR A 551 4.23 12.80 11.80
N VAL A 552 5.11 11.86 11.44
CA VAL A 552 5.09 10.51 12.05
C VAL A 552 5.59 10.55 13.48
N GLY A 553 6.65 11.30 13.77
CA GLY A 553 7.12 11.44 15.15
C GLY A 553 6.10 12.12 16.07
N THR A 554 5.32 13.12 15.58
CA THR A 554 4.19 13.68 16.33
C THR A 554 3.09 12.63 16.54
N THR A 555 2.80 11.80 15.53
CA THR A 555 1.84 10.69 15.62
C THR A 555 2.26 9.69 16.69
N VAL A 556 3.53 9.27 16.69
CA VAL A 556 4.10 8.34 17.67
C VAL A 556 4.04 8.91 19.09
N MET A 557 4.43 10.18 19.28
CA MET A 557 4.41 10.84 20.59
C MET A 557 2.98 10.93 21.15
N ARG A 558 2.02 11.40 20.35
CA ARG A 558 0.61 11.51 20.78
C ARG A 558 -0.02 10.17 21.15
N LEU A 559 0.29 9.11 20.41
CA LEU A 559 -0.18 7.75 20.73
C LEU A 559 0.50 7.23 22.00
N ALA A 560 1.80 7.49 22.12
CA ALA A 560 2.57 7.01 23.28
C ALA A 560 2.20 7.70 24.60
N ASP A 561 1.80 8.97 24.58
CA ASP A 561 1.62 9.78 25.79
C ASP A 561 0.13 10.02 26.16
N ALA A 562 -0.83 9.70 25.29
CA ALA A 562 -2.25 9.87 25.58
C ALA A 562 -2.70 9.09 26.83
N GLU A 563 -3.50 9.72 27.70
CA GLU A 563 -4.15 9.01 28.83
C GLU A 563 -5.13 7.94 28.32
N VAL A 564 -5.93 8.30 27.32
CA VAL A 564 -6.82 7.39 26.60
C VAL A 564 -6.36 7.35 25.13
N LEU A 565 -6.15 6.17 24.59
CA LEU A 565 -5.82 6.02 23.18
C LEU A 565 -6.85 6.74 22.30
N PRO A 566 -6.42 7.54 21.32
CA PRO A 566 -7.27 8.50 20.63
C PRO A 566 -8.15 7.85 19.53
N PHE A 567 -8.66 6.66 19.78
CA PHE A 567 -9.62 6.00 18.90
C PHE A 567 -10.94 6.75 18.88
N GLN A 568 -11.51 6.93 17.68
CA GLN A 568 -12.82 7.54 17.47
C GLN A 568 -13.59 6.77 16.40
N PHE A 569 -14.79 6.32 16.75
CA PHE A 569 -15.52 5.36 15.92
C PHE A 569 -16.59 5.97 15.02
N THR A 570 -16.87 7.29 15.14
CA THR A 570 -17.92 7.94 14.32
C THR A 570 -17.55 7.99 12.84
N ASN A 571 -16.29 8.31 12.51
CA ASN A 571 -15.78 8.30 11.14
C ASN A 571 -15.73 6.87 10.56
N GLN A 572 -15.37 5.89 11.38
CA GLN A 572 -15.41 4.48 11.01
C GLN A 572 -16.83 4.01 10.68
N ALA A 573 -17.81 4.33 11.53
CA ALA A 573 -19.21 3.98 11.30
C ALA A 573 -19.75 4.60 10.01
N ASP A 574 -19.45 5.89 9.76
CA ASP A 574 -19.78 6.57 8.50
C ASP A 574 -19.17 5.89 7.28
N THR A 575 -17.92 5.46 7.39
CA THR A 575 -17.22 4.75 6.31
C THR A 575 -17.78 3.35 6.07
N VAL A 576 -18.20 2.63 7.12
CA VAL A 576 -18.88 1.33 6.97
C VAL A 576 -20.18 1.49 6.22
N HIS A 577 -21.01 2.51 6.51
CA HIS A 577 -22.22 2.82 5.74
C HIS A 577 -21.92 3.10 4.27
N LYS A 578 -20.86 3.84 3.97
CA LYS A 578 -20.40 4.08 2.59
C LYS A 578 -20.06 2.75 1.89
N TYR A 579 -19.32 1.87 2.53
CA TYR A 579 -18.96 0.56 1.95
C TYR A 579 -20.19 -0.31 1.66
N ILE A 580 -21.19 -0.29 2.54
CA ILE A 580 -22.46 -1.00 2.31
C ILE A 580 -23.18 -0.44 1.08
N GLY A 581 -23.25 0.89 0.95
CA GLY A 581 -23.84 1.55 -0.21
C GLY A 581 -23.12 1.20 -1.52
N GLU A 582 -21.78 1.12 -1.48
CA GLU A 582 -20.98 0.68 -2.63
C GLU A 582 -21.24 -0.77 -3.02
N LEU A 583 -21.41 -1.70 -2.07
CA LEU A 583 -21.76 -3.10 -2.33
C LEU A 583 -23.13 -3.24 -2.95
N GLN A 584 -24.10 -2.51 -2.44
CA GLN A 584 -25.48 -2.48 -3.00
C GLN A 584 -25.47 -1.95 -4.43
N LYS A 585 -24.71 -0.87 -4.66
CA LYS A 585 -24.53 -0.30 -5.99
C LYS A 585 -23.85 -1.30 -6.94
N LEU A 586 -22.77 -1.95 -6.49
CA LEU A 586 -22.05 -2.97 -7.28
C LEU A 586 -23.00 -4.09 -7.71
N LEU A 587 -23.82 -4.64 -6.82
CA LEU A 587 -24.79 -5.68 -7.15
C LEU A 587 -25.82 -5.18 -8.17
N LYS A 588 -26.36 -3.97 -7.97
CA LYS A 588 -27.34 -3.36 -8.88
C LYS A 588 -26.72 -3.14 -10.26
N ASP A 589 -25.54 -2.57 -10.34
CA ASP A 589 -24.84 -2.32 -11.61
C ASP A 589 -24.61 -3.65 -12.37
N LYS A 590 -24.19 -4.71 -11.67
CA LYS A 590 -24.05 -6.06 -12.27
C LYS A 590 -25.37 -6.65 -12.76
N GLN A 591 -26.45 -6.46 -12.02
CA GLN A 591 -27.78 -6.90 -12.46
C GLN A 591 -28.24 -6.16 -13.72
N GLU A 592 -28.01 -4.85 -13.80
CA GLU A 592 -28.35 -4.03 -14.96
C GLU A 592 -27.50 -4.39 -16.16
N GLU A 593 -26.19 -4.58 -15.99
CA GLU A 593 -25.26 -5.02 -17.04
C GLU A 593 -25.70 -6.35 -17.66
N VAL A 594 -26.04 -7.34 -16.84
CA VAL A 594 -26.47 -8.66 -17.33
C VAL A 594 -27.82 -8.59 -18.00
N ARG A 595 -28.79 -7.80 -17.49
CA ARG A 595 -30.10 -7.60 -18.14
C ARG A 595 -29.93 -6.98 -19.51
N GLU A 596 -29.16 -5.90 -19.62
CA GLU A 596 -28.92 -5.19 -20.89
C GLU A 596 -28.22 -6.12 -21.91
N ARG A 597 -27.17 -6.82 -21.48
CA ARG A 597 -26.48 -7.82 -22.34
C ARG A 597 -27.43 -8.89 -22.88
N ASN A 598 -28.27 -9.46 -22.03
CA ASN A 598 -29.25 -10.46 -22.39
C ASN A 598 -30.32 -9.90 -23.35
N GLN A 599 -30.74 -8.65 -23.17
CA GLN A 599 -31.66 -7.97 -24.06
C GLN A 599 -31.04 -7.75 -25.44
N GLN A 600 -29.81 -7.26 -25.53
CA GLN A 600 -29.08 -7.08 -26.79
C GLN A 600 -28.89 -8.40 -27.54
N LEU A 601 -28.65 -9.51 -26.82
CA LEU A 601 -28.62 -10.85 -27.44
C LEU A 601 -29.97 -11.23 -28.05
N GLN A 602 -31.07 -10.97 -27.34
CA GLN A 602 -32.43 -11.26 -27.79
C GLN A 602 -32.82 -10.40 -29.00
N GLU A 603 -32.45 -9.14 -29.01
CA GLU A 603 -32.69 -8.19 -30.11
C GLU A 603 -31.83 -8.47 -31.33
N GLY A 604 -30.78 -9.28 -31.20
CA GLY A 604 -29.85 -9.61 -32.30
C GLY A 604 -28.83 -8.51 -32.60
N VAL A 605 -28.58 -7.63 -31.66
CA VAL A 605 -27.61 -6.51 -31.79
C VAL A 605 -26.25 -7.01 -32.24
N PHE A 606 -25.72 -8.05 -31.61
CA PHE A 606 -24.41 -8.63 -31.94
C PHE A 606 -24.36 -9.24 -33.36
N LYS A 607 -25.50 -9.71 -33.89
CA LYS A 607 -25.60 -10.17 -35.26
C LYS A 607 -25.68 -8.99 -36.25
N ALA A 608 -26.39 -7.94 -35.90
CA ALA A 608 -26.58 -6.78 -36.76
C ALA A 608 -25.29 -5.94 -36.86
N THR A 609 -24.48 -5.94 -35.79
CA THR A 609 -23.21 -5.19 -35.72
C THR A 609 -21.97 -6.03 -36.10
N PHE A 610 -22.17 -7.28 -36.52
CA PHE A 610 -21.09 -8.17 -36.94
C PHE A 610 -20.37 -7.61 -38.18
N ASP A 611 -19.06 -7.38 -38.08
CA ASP A 611 -18.22 -7.05 -39.24
C ASP A 611 -17.36 -8.28 -39.62
N PRO A 612 -17.57 -8.87 -40.80
CA PRO A 612 -16.80 -10.04 -41.23
C PRO A 612 -15.28 -9.76 -41.38
N ARG A 613 -14.88 -8.50 -41.48
CA ARG A 613 -13.46 -8.08 -41.49
C ARG A 613 -12.84 -8.01 -40.09
N ARG A 614 -13.69 -7.96 -39.07
CA ARG A 614 -13.32 -7.92 -37.66
C ARG A 614 -14.26 -8.83 -36.86
N PRO A 615 -14.17 -10.14 -37.08
CA PRO A 615 -15.10 -11.08 -36.48
C PRO A 615 -14.99 -11.04 -34.95
N THR A 616 -16.13 -10.98 -34.28
CA THR A 616 -16.22 -11.08 -32.83
C THR A 616 -17.23 -12.17 -32.46
N VAL A 617 -16.95 -12.88 -31.36
CA VAL A 617 -17.89 -13.85 -30.78
C VAL A 617 -18.90 -13.09 -29.92
N ALA A 618 -20.18 -13.36 -30.09
CA ALA A 618 -21.21 -12.81 -29.23
C ALA A 618 -21.03 -13.35 -27.80
N PRO A 619 -21.28 -12.53 -26.74
CA PRO A 619 -21.22 -13.03 -25.37
C PRO A 619 -22.29 -14.12 -25.15
N ALA A 620 -22.04 -15.02 -24.20
CA ALA A 620 -23.04 -15.96 -23.75
C ALA A 620 -24.16 -15.26 -22.96
N ARG A 621 -25.34 -15.83 -22.96
CA ARG A 621 -26.41 -15.39 -22.04
C ARG A 621 -26.02 -15.77 -20.62
N GLU A 622 -26.22 -14.85 -19.68
CA GLU A 622 -25.93 -15.06 -18.26
C GLU A 622 -27.21 -14.99 -17.40
N GLU A 623 -27.18 -15.66 -16.26
CA GLU A 623 -28.23 -15.49 -15.25
C GLU A 623 -28.09 -14.14 -14.55
N ILE A 624 -29.21 -13.46 -14.32
CA ILE A 624 -29.21 -12.19 -13.61
C ILE A 624 -28.82 -12.46 -12.13
N PRO A 625 -27.85 -11.71 -11.57
CA PRO A 625 -27.50 -11.85 -10.17
C PRO A 625 -28.73 -11.83 -9.25
N PRO A 626 -28.84 -12.74 -8.27
CA PRO A 626 -29.96 -12.77 -7.34
C PRO A 626 -29.96 -11.54 -6.42
N HIS A 627 -31.05 -11.35 -5.71
CA HIS A 627 -31.11 -10.41 -4.59
C HIS A 627 -30.23 -10.95 -3.44
N LEU A 628 -29.46 -10.05 -2.83
CA LEU A 628 -28.74 -10.30 -1.57
C LEU A 628 -29.42 -9.51 -0.44
N ASP A 629 -29.51 -10.14 0.73
CA ASP A 629 -30.12 -9.49 1.92
C ASP A 629 -29.04 -8.72 2.70
N PHE A 630 -28.98 -7.40 2.50
CA PHE A 630 -28.06 -6.51 3.21
C PHE A 630 -28.59 -6.06 4.59
N ALA A 631 -29.82 -6.36 4.96
CA ALA A 631 -30.42 -5.87 6.20
C ALA A 631 -29.61 -6.24 7.47
N PRO A 632 -29.00 -7.44 7.61
CA PRO A 632 -28.16 -7.73 8.77
C PRO A 632 -26.98 -6.76 8.88
N LEU A 633 -26.34 -6.44 7.75
CA LEU A 633 -25.17 -5.58 7.70
C LEU A 633 -25.55 -4.10 7.97
N GLU A 634 -26.66 -3.62 7.40
CA GLU A 634 -27.19 -2.28 7.66
C GLU A 634 -27.54 -2.09 9.15
N ASN A 635 -28.24 -3.06 9.75
CA ASN A 635 -28.59 -3.03 11.17
C ASN A 635 -27.36 -3.00 12.09
N ALA A 636 -26.30 -3.75 11.74
CA ALA A 636 -25.04 -3.78 12.48
C ALA A 636 -24.28 -2.45 12.36
N ALA A 637 -24.27 -1.83 11.17
CA ALA A 637 -23.68 -0.51 10.96
C ALA A 637 -24.44 0.60 11.73
N ASP A 638 -25.77 0.53 11.77
CA ASP A 638 -26.58 1.43 12.59
C ASP A 638 -26.30 1.26 14.10
N ALA A 639 -26.05 0.02 14.55
CA ALA A 639 -25.66 -0.24 15.93
C ALA A 639 -24.27 0.35 16.22
N LEU A 640 -23.31 0.17 15.31
CA LEU A 640 -21.97 0.77 15.42
C LEU A 640 -22.06 2.30 15.52
N SER A 641 -22.87 2.96 14.69
CA SER A 641 -23.08 4.41 14.75
C SER A 641 -23.56 4.87 16.12
N ARG A 642 -24.57 4.19 16.68
CA ARG A 642 -25.10 4.54 18.02
C ARG A 642 -24.06 4.35 19.13
N SER A 643 -23.30 3.25 19.09
CA SER A 643 -22.24 2.97 20.06
C SER A 643 -21.09 3.98 19.95
N ALA A 644 -20.72 4.35 18.73
CA ALA A 644 -19.69 5.35 18.43
C ALA A 644 -20.07 6.75 18.99
N GLU A 645 -21.31 7.21 18.73
CA GLU A 645 -21.82 8.48 19.26
C GLU A 645 -21.86 8.49 20.79
N ARG A 646 -22.30 7.39 21.41
CA ARG A 646 -22.32 7.24 22.87
C ARG A 646 -20.92 7.34 23.47
N TYR A 647 -19.94 6.63 22.87
CA TYR A 647 -18.55 6.65 23.32
C TYR A 647 -17.96 8.06 23.19
N GLN A 648 -18.12 8.72 22.04
CA GLN A 648 -17.63 10.07 21.80
C GLN A 648 -18.20 11.05 22.82
N LYS A 649 -19.49 10.97 23.11
CA LYS A 649 -20.14 11.82 24.13
C LYS A 649 -19.61 11.55 25.53
N ALA A 650 -19.43 10.28 25.90
CA ALA A 650 -18.90 9.90 27.21
C ALA A 650 -17.45 10.39 27.39
N LEU A 651 -16.60 10.19 26.37
CA LEU A 651 -15.21 10.66 26.38
C LEU A 651 -15.13 12.19 26.49
N GLY A 652 -15.88 12.93 25.67
CA GLY A 652 -15.91 14.39 25.70
C GLY A 652 -16.37 14.95 27.06
N THR A 653 -17.30 14.27 27.74
CA THR A 653 -17.72 14.68 29.10
C THR A 653 -16.64 14.48 30.16
N LYS A 654 -15.76 13.49 29.98
CA LYS A 654 -14.72 13.12 30.94
C LYS A 654 -13.34 13.70 30.63
N GLN A 655 -13.15 14.28 29.44
CA GLN A 655 -11.85 14.75 28.96
C GLN A 655 -11.15 15.69 29.93
N ALA A 656 -11.89 16.62 30.56
CA ALA A 656 -11.33 17.59 31.51
C ALA A 656 -10.71 16.97 32.76
N GLY A 657 -11.05 15.73 33.11
CA GLY A 657 -10.60 15.03 34.32
C GLY A 657 -9.83 13.73 34.03
N LEU A 658 -9.36 13.50 32.83
CA LEU A 658 -8.62 12.27 32.49
C LEU A 658 -7.35 12.08 33.31
N ASP A 659 -6.61 13.15 33.58
CA ASP A 659 -5.39 13.15 34.40
C ASP A 659 -5.64 12.85 35.88
N GLN A 660 -6.90 12.87 36.33
CA GLN A 660 -7.31 12.56 37.70
C GLN A 660 -7.84 11.12 37.84
N GLN A 661 -8.00 10.40 36.73
CA GLN A 661 -8.43 9.01 36.75
C GLN A 661 -7.29 8.09 37.21
N GLY A 662 -7.64 7.01 37.92
CA GLY A 662 -6.66 6.00 38.32
C GLY A 662 -6.05 5.27 37.11
N VAL A 663 -4.75 4.98 37.18
CA VAL A 663 -4.03 4.27 36.10
C VAL A 663 -4.71 2.96 35.72
N GLU A 664 -5.18 2.17 36.70
CA GLU A 664 -5.88 0.91 36.46
C GLU A 664 -7.18 1.08 35.65
N THR A 665 -7.91 2.19 35.88
CA THR A 665 -9.15 2.49 35.14
C THR A 665 -8.84 2.86 33.69
N LEU A 666 -7.82 3.69 33.46
CA LEU A 666 -7.37 4.06 32.11
C LEU A 666 -6.81 2.86 31.36
N HIS A 667 -6.00 2.03 32.05
CA HIS A 667 -5.48 0.79 31.47
C HIS A 667 -6.60 -0.15 31.02
N ALA A 668 -7.60 -0.39 31.87
CA ALA A 668 -8.73 -1.24 31.52
C ALA A 668 -9.57 -0.69 30.35
N LEU A 669 -9.67 0.66 30.23
CA LEU A 669 -10.31 1.32 29.08
C LEU A 669 -9.45 1.14 27.81
N ASN A 670 -8.17 1.43 27.86
CA ASN A 670 -7.25 1.32 26.74
C ASN A 670 -7.16 -0.12 26.22
N ALA A 671 -7.15 -1.13 27.10
CA ALA A 671 -7.19 -2.53 26.71
C ALA A 671 -8.42 -2.87 25.85
N LYS A 672 -9.58 -2.25 26.14
CA LYS A 672 -10.78 -2.41 25.27
C LYS A 672 -10.62 -1.70 23.94
N LEU A 673 -10.05 -0.51 23.92
CA LEU A 673 -9.84 0.26 22.68
C LEU A 673 -8.87 -0.48 21.75
N ILE A 674 -7.81 -1.05 22.29
CA ILE A 674 -6.85 -1.89 21.57
C ILE A 674 -7.53 -3.10 20.91
N GLU A 675 -8.56 -3.67 21.56
CA GLU A 675 -9.31 -4.82 21.05
C GLU A 675 -10.30 -4.46 19.91
N SER A 676 -10.58 -3.18 19.66
CA SER A 676 -11.64 -2.77 18.71
C SER A 676 -11.39 -3.27 17.29
N GLU A 677 -10.22 -3.03 16.72
CA GLU A 677 -9.86 -3.48 15.38
C GLU A 677 -9.85 -5.01 15.27
N ARG A 678 -9.43 -5.71 16.33
CA ARG A 678 -9.42 -7.17 16.38
C ARG A 678 -10.82 -7.78 16.32
N LYS A 679 -11.88 -7.07 16.75
CA LYS A 679 -13.27 -7.53 16.58
C LYS A 679 -13.70 -7.59 15.11
N LEU A 680 -13.01 -6.89 14.24
CA LEU A 680 -13.22 -6.90 12.80
C LEU A 680 -12.49 -8.04 12.08
N THR A 681 -11.80 -8.91 12.81
CA THR A 681 -11.15 -10.12 12.26
C THR A 681 -11.95 -11.38 12.53
N ASN A 682 -11.63 -12.45 11.80
CA ASN A 682 -12.18 -13.78 12.02
C ASN A 682 -11.11 -14.85 11.83
N GLU A 683 -10.99 -15.77 12.78
CA GLU A 683 -9.93 -16.79 12.77
C GLU A 683 -10.01 -17.76 11.59
N ASP A 684 -11.20 -17.97 11.00
CA ASP A 684 -11.34 -18.80 9.80
C ASP A 684 -10.77 -18.12 8.54
N GLY A 685 -10.41 -16.84 8.63
CA GLY A 685 -9.93 -16.00 7.53
C GLY A 685 -10.98 -15.75 6.45
N LEU A 686 -10.59 -15.10 5.38
CA LEU A 686 -11.46 -14.82 4.22
C LEU A 686 -11.68 -16.09 3.38
N PRO A 687 -12.75 -16.17 2.60
CA PRO A 687 -13.00 -17.31 1.72
C PRO A 687 -11.79 -17.67 0.85
N ARG A 688 -11.33 -18.94 0.91
CA ARG A 688 -10.20 -19.51 0.16
C ARG A 688 -8.81 -18.95 0.48
N ARG A 689 -8.68 -17.97 1.41
CA ARG A 689 -7.41 -17.33 1.81
C ARG A 689 -7.41 -17.04 3.32
N THR A 690 -7.24 -18.11 4.08
CA THR A 690 -7.39 -18.14 5.54
C THR A 690 -6.37 -17.28 6.30
N TRP A 691 -5.26 -16.92 5.67
CA TRP A 691 -4.27 -16.04 6.28
C TRP A 691 -4.79 -14.60 6.47
N TYR A 692 -5.59 -14.10 5.53
CA TYR A 692 -6.26 -12.80 5.65
C TYR A 692 -7.48 -12.92 6.53
N LYS A 693 -7.44 -12.31 7.70
CA LYS A 693 -8.48 -12.43 8.73
C LYS A 693 -9.38 -11.23 8.84
N HIS A 694 -8.93 -10.05 8.38
CA HIS A 694 -9.69 -8.82 8.49
C HIS A 694 -10.89 -8.81 7.54
N LEU A 695 -12.08 -8.45 8.06
CA LEU A 695 -13.35 -8.55 7.30
C LEU A 695 -13.71 -7.27 6.55
N LEU A 696 -13.10 -6.12 6.91
CA LEU A 696 -13.33 -4.84 6.22
C LEU A 696 -12.26 -4.49 5.19
N TYR A 697 -11.04 -5.02 5.32
CA TYR A 697 -9.89 -4.71 4.47
C TYR A 697 -9.17 -5.99 4.04
N ALA A 698 -8.78 -6.06 2.79
CA ALA A 698 -7.81 -7.03 2.30
C ALA A 698 -7.34 -6.67 0.89
N PRO A 699 -6.17 -7.13 0.44
CA PRO A 699 -5.78 -7.05 -0.97
C PRO A 699 -6.76 -7.88 -1.82
N GLY A 700 -7.06 -7.42 -3.03
CA GLY A 700 -7.95 -8.17 -3.91
C GLY A 700 -7.25 -9.32 -4.62
N VAL A 701 -7.94 -10.47 -4.77
CA VAL A 701 -7.40 -11.68 -5.43
C VAL A 701 -6.94 -11.41 -6.87
N TYR A 702 -7.59 -10.47 -7.56
CA TYR A 702 -7.26 -10.07 -8.94
C TYR A 702 -6.84 -8.59 -9.06
N SER A 703 -6.77 -7.84 -7.97
CA SER A 703 -6.15 -6.50 -7.94
C SER A 703 -4.78 -6.52 -7.26
N GLY A 704 -4.50 -7.50 -6.42
CA GLY A 704 -3.28 -7.55 -5.62
C GLY A 704 -3.26 -6.43 -4.59
N TYR A 705 -2.31 -5.51 -4.63
CA TYR A 705 -2.17 -4.42 -3.66
C TYR A 705 -3.46 -3.63 -3.39
N GLY A 706 -4.25 -3.39 -4.44
CA GLY A 706 -5.47 -2.61 -4.32
C GLY A 706 -6.47 -3.24 -3.35
N VAL A 707 -6.92 -2.44 -2.38
CA VAL A 707 -7.85 -2.86 -1.35
C VAL A 707 -9.19 -3.30 -1.92
N LYS A 708 -9.74 -4.35 -1.36
CA LYS A 708 -11.16 -4.69 -1.43
C LYS A 708 -11.78 -4.41 -0.08
N THR A 709 -12.70 -3.45 -0.04
CA THR A 709 -13.47 -3.16 1.16
C THR A 709 -14.61 -4.16 1.32
N VAL A 710 -14.81 -4.68 2.52
CA VAL A 710 -15.70 -5.80 2.84
C VAL A 710 -15.45 -6.98 1.88
N PRO A 711 -14.20 -7.49 1.84
CA PRO A 711 -13.66 -8.32 0.75
C PRO A 711 -14.48 -9.59 0.49
N GLY A 712 -14.94 -10.28 1.52
CA GLY A 712 -15.73 -11.50 1.36
C GLY A 712 -17.05 -11.28 0.60
N VAL A 713 -17.72 -10.16 0.85
CA VAL A 713 -18.97 -9.82 0.15
C VAL A 713 -18.68 -9.29 -1.25
N ARG A 714 -17.73 -8.35 -1.38
CA ARG A 714 -17.39 -7.72 -2.65
C ARG A 714 -16.91 -8.73 -3.68
N GLU A 715 -15.93 -9.56 -3.32
CA GLU A 715 -15.40 -10.59 -4.21
C GLU A 715 -16.42 -11.71 -4.51
N GLY A 716 -17.28 -12.04 -3.55
CA GLY A 716 -18.41 -12.93 -3.79
C GLY A 716 -19.35 -12.42 -4.89
N ILE A 717 -19.62 -11.11 -4.94
CA ILE A 717 -20.41 -10.47 -6.02
C ILE A 717 -19.61 -10.44 -7.31
N GLU A 718 -18.36 -9.98 -7.30
CA GLU A 718 -17.51 -9.85 -8.48
C GLU A 718 -17.23 -11.19 -9.17
N GLN A 719 -17.04 -12.25 -8.38
CA GLN A 719 -16.76 -13.62 -8.85
C GLN A 719 -18.03 -14.45 -9.06
N LYS A 720 -19.22 -13.85 -8.96
CA LYS A 720 -20.53 -14.51 -9.15
C LYS A 720 -20.83 -15.62 -8.12
N ASN A 721 -20.19 -15.57 -6.94
CA ASN A 721 -20.40 -16.48 -5.81
C ASN A 721 -21.46 -15.91 -4.84
N TYR A 722 -22.68 -15.68 -5.30
CA TYR A 722 -23.71 -14.95 -4.55
C TYR A 722 -24.14 -15.62 -3.25
N ALA A 723 -24.09 -16.96 -3.20
CA ALA A 723 -24.39 -17.70 -1.97
C ALA A 723 -23.33 -17.41 -0.87
N GLU A 724 -22.06 -17.35 -1.25
CA GLU A 724 -20.95 -16.97 -0.40
C GLU A 724 -21.07 -15.51 0.03
N ALA A 725 -21.34 -14.59 -0.90
CA ALA A 725 -21.55 -13.17 -0.59
C ALA A 725 -22.64 -12.99 0.49
N ASN A 726 -23.74 -13.75 0.40
CA ASN A 726 -24.81 -13.68 1.39
C ASN A 726 -24.41 -14.24 2.77
N GLN A 727 -23.53 -15.24 2.82
CA GLN A 727 -22.96 -15.74 4.08
C GLN A 727 -21.99 -14.72 4.70
N GLU A 728 -21.16 -14.09 3.88
CA GLU A 728 -20.20 -13.07 4.33
C GLU A 728 -20.91 -11.80 4.83
N ILE A 729 -22.04 -11.39 4.26
CA ILE A 729 -22.89 -10.31 4.81
C ILE A 729 -23.20 -10.58 6.28
N VAL A 730 -23.67 -11.78 6.61
CA VAL A 730 -24.00 -12.16 7.99
C VAL A 730 -22.75 -12.23 8.88
N ARG A 731 -21.64 -12.67 8.32
CA ARG A 731 -20.37 -12.80 9.06
C ARG A 731 -19.80 -11.44 9.43
N VAL A 732 -19.77 -10.49 8.49
CA VAL A 732 -19.34 -9.11 8.74
C VAL A 732 -20.29 -8.40 9.71
N ALA A 733 -21.61 -8.60 9.58
CA ALA A 733 -22.58 -8.05 10.52
C ALA A 733 -22.29 -8.46 11.96
N LYS A 734 -21.96 -9.75 12.21
CA LYS A 734 -21.60 -10.23 13.56
C LYS A 734 -20.31 -9.59 14.09
N ALA A 735 -19.33 -9.34 13.24
CA ALA A 735 -18.08 -8.66 13.63
C ALA A 735 -18.39 -7.21 14.08
N LEU A 736 -19.17 -6.48 13.30
CA LEU A 736 -19.60 -5.11 13.64
C LEU A 736 -20.46 -5.06 14.92
N GLU A 737 -21.34 -6.06 15.15
CA GLU A 737 -22.10 -6.19 16.39
C GLU A 737 -21.17 -6.45 17.61
N ALA A 738 -20.15 -7.26 17.44
CA ALA A 738 -19.16 -7.53 18.48
C ALA A 738 -18.32 -6.26 18.81
N GLU A 739 -17.92 -5.52 17.80
CA GLU A 739 -17.24 -4.23 17.97
C GLU A 739 -18.16 -3.21 18.64
N SER A 740 -19.39 -3.06 18.18
CA SER A 740 -20.40 -2.16 18.80
C SER A 740 -20.59 -2.46 20.29
N THR A 741 -20.66 -3.73 20.66
CA THR A 741 -20.78 -4.17 22.05
C THR A 741 -19.53 -3.78 22.87
N LEU A 742 -18.35 -3.91 22.29
CA LEU A 742 -17.10 -3.49 22.92
C LEU A 742 -17.04 -1.98 23.15
N ILE A 743 -17.42 -1.19 22.14
CA ILE A 743 -17.48 0.28 22.20
C ILE A 743 -18.50 0.75 23.25
N ASP A 744 -19.67 0.13 23.31
CA ASP A 744 -20.67 0.40 24.36
C ASP A 744 -20.14 0.09 25.76
N SER A 745 -19.35 -0.98 25.91
CA SER A 745 -18.70 -1.32 27.18
C SER A 745 -17.65 -0.26 27.58
N ALA A 746 -16.88 0.27 26.60
CA ALA A 746 -15.93 1.35 26.83
C ALA A 746 -16.66 2.67 27.23
N ALA A 747 -17.75 2.99 26.54
CA ALA A 747 -18.59 4.13 26.89
C ALA A 747 -19.15 4.02 28.32
N GLN A 748 -19.66 2.83 28.69
CA GLN A 748 -20.17 2.57 30.02
C GLN A 748 -19.12 2.74 31.12
N MET A 749 -17.87 2.32 30.87
CA MET A 749 -16.77 2.56 31.82
C MET A 749 -16.53 4.04 32.06
N LEU A 750 -16.51 4.85 30.98
CA LEU A 750 -16.38 6.30 31.09
C LEU A 750 -17.56 6.94 31.84
N GLU A 751 -18.80 6.49 31.61
CA GLU A 751 -20.01 6.99 32.28
C GLU A 751 -19.99 6.68 33.79
N GLN A 752 -19.47 5.52 34.19
CA GLN A 752 -19.45 5.06 35.58
C GLN A 752 -18.29 5.64 36.41
N THR A 753 -17.25 6.14 35.77
CA THR A 753 -16.18 6.86 36.51
C THR A 753 -16.77 8.06 37.23
N SER A 754 -16.80 8.01 38.56
CA SER A 754 -17.31 9.10 39.41
C SER A 754 -16.47 10.35 39.17
N HIS A 755 -17.12 11.52 39.12
CA HIS A 755 -16.37 12.77 39.37
C HIS A 755 -15.81 12.71 40.79
N PRO A 756 -14.51 12.98 41.01
CA PRO A 756 -13.95 13.09 42.33
C PRO A 756 -14.60 14.18 43.16
#